data_d31dc905ef8fda39bbadc7bafb5b9f92
#
_entry.id   d31dc905ef8fda39bbadc7bafb5b9f92
#
_cell.length_a   1.000
_cell.length_b   1.000
_cell.length_c   1.000
_cell.angle_alpha   90.00
_cell.angle_beta   90.00
_cell.angle_gamma   90.00
#
_symmetry.space_group_name_H-M   'P 1'
#
loop_
_entity.id
_entity.type
_entity.pdbx_description
1 polymer ?
#
loop_
_entity_poly.entity_id
_entity_poly.type
_entity_poly.pdbx_seq_one_letter_code
_entity_poly.pdbx_strand_id
1 'polypeptide(L)'
;VSERDGTRARPPAAGVDPLGDPFLRTRFAVPVRPATFLRRQRLAEHLGQALDTSLTMVNGCAGAGKTLLVADWAAHLGRPVAWLTVDACDQAPGVFWAYLLEALRTSGADEIRDVGCPADAGTVDHGLLARLAAQLNGRDRPLTVVLDEYDRVTAPEITDQLGFVLHHAGRGMRLVLVTRTEPTLPLHRYRADGTLTEIRDTELAFTPGEAATLLELHGLRLGHDVVRALVERTRGWAAGLRLCALAAQQSSDPGAYLEEFEAGQSTVADFLLAEVLERQPAPTQDLLLRVSVLDRFCPGLANALAGRRDAGPLLAELHRANAFVEHLGHSWYRLHPLFAEILKAHLRVRFPGLETDLHRRAAQWLRRFGPLPDTLAHGAAAGDWGFTARALVDDLAIGQFFTGLRSGGLGELFVRMTPDTTGAEADLVRAARELSGRRLDHAQAHLEQARRELARAGPGRAAARLSCALLDILAARLTGAPGRAEHAAETVRELRKEIPAELLDRHPELPALLQTHLGAARLWAGRFDDARAALSAPAAGSGGATALPREEALGQLALLDYLTGWPTRAERKSLAALTDAERFSLAEPAGLGLVHLVLAAVAVDRDELDDAQALLDRATALQPVPPDPVTAASRVIAQARLQLARGQPGAALETAGSTVPAAVASPWAENHTALVVSAAHLAEGRPETAVKVLEDAVGREAACTVAAARAHLAAGDPDAALDLLDHLPAEEHRGPAVTVRALLTRAEAVGRRGDRTTARRLATRALAEARRERLRRPFLETGPWLRRLLCAGASQEPVLGGPAVRPDARLRTPPRTARPTALVVEELSGRERDVLQRLAQMMSTEEIAADLFVSVNTVKTHLKSAYRKLGVNRRGDAVHRARELRLL
;
A
#
# COMPACT_ATOMS: atom_id res chain seq x y z
N VAL A 1 14.94 -20.37 31.82
CA VAL A 1 13.52 -20.27 31.40
C VAL A 1 13.32 -18.80 31.00
N SER A 2 13.43 -18.50 29.72
CA SER A 2 13.17 -17.17 29.17
C SER A 2 12.25 -17.36 27.98
N GLU A 3 11.02 -16.96 28.16
CA GLU A 3 9.97 -16.97 27.15
C GLU A 3 10.35 -16.01 26.01
N ARG A 4 10.35 -16.54 24.80
CA ARG A 4 10.39 -15.76 23.58
C ARG A 4 8.98 -15.26 23.32
N ASP A 5 8.72 -14.02 23.64
CA ASP A 5 7.50 -13.31 23.28
C ASP A 5 7.53 -12.97 21.77
N GLY A 6 6.92 -13.86 21.00
CA GLY A 6 6.65 -13.63 19.59
C GLY A 6 5.41 -12.77 19.47
N THR A 7 5.57 -11.47 19.31
CA THR A 7 4.48 -10.54 18.97
C THR A 7 3.91 -10.92 17.60
N ARG A 8 2.94 -11.85 17.59
CA ARG A 8 2.03 -12.04 16.45
C ARG A 8 1.22 -10.74 16.32
N ALA A 9 1.35 -10.08 15.17
CA ALA A 9 0.48 -8.98 14.81
C ALA A 9 -0.98 -9.40 15.04
N ARG A 10 -1.71 -8.61 15.84
CA ARG A 10 -3.13 -8.83 16.11
C ARG A 10 -3.86 -8.73 14.77
N PRO A 11 -4.67 -9.73 14.39
CA PRO A 11 -5.45 -9.64 13.16
C PRO A 11 -6.33 -8.39 13.22
N PRO A 12 -6.58 -7.72 12.07
CA PRO A 12 -7.47 -6.57 12.03
C PRO A 12 -8.81 -6.95 12.68
N ALA A 13 -9.44 -5.99 13.36
CA ALA A 13 -10.71 -6.20 14.04
C ALA A 13 -11.71 -6.78 13.03
N ALA A 14 -12.37 -7.88 13.40
CA ALA A 14 -13.35 -8.52 12.53
C ALA A 14 -14.45 -7.52 12.15
N GLY A 15 -14.70 -7.32 10.85
CA GLY A 15 -15.81 -6.51 10.36
C GLY A 15 -15.48 -5.15 9.79
N VAL A 16 -14.21 -4.85 9.52
CA VAL A 16 -13.78 -3.60 8.85
C VAL A 16 -12.90 -3.90 7.64
N ASP A 17 -12.96 -3.01 6.64
CA ASP A 17 -12.10 -3.07 5.45
C ASP A 17 -10.67 -2.54 5.77
N PRO A 18 -9.70 -2.60 4.85
CA PRO A 18 -8.34 -2.10 5.07
C PRO A 18 -8.25 -0.59 5.32
N LEU A 19 -9.29 0.18 5.02
CA LEU A 19 -9.38 1.61 5.31
C LEU A 19 -9.89 1.87 6.74
N GLY A 20 -10.35 0.81 7.45
CA GLY A 20 -10.96 0.88 8.77
C GLY A 20 -12.46 1.17 8.73
N ASP A 21 -13.07 1.17 7.55
CA ASP A 21 -14.51 1.39 7.39
C ASP A 21 -15.27 0.06 7.59
N PRO A 22 -16.47 0.07 8.23
CA PRO A 22 -17.26 -1.15 8.42
C PRO A 22 -17.77 -1.67 7.08
N PHE A 23 -17.77 -3.01 6.92
CA PHE A 23 -18.32 -3.61 5.71
C PHE A 23 -19.82 -3.30 5.54
N LEU A 24 -20.19 -2.81 4.37
CA LEU A 24 -21.60 -2.58 3.99
C LEU A 24 -22.27 -3.92 3.68
N ARG A 25 -22.95 -4.51 4.67
CA ARG A 25 -23.59 -5.84 4.57
C ARG A 25 -24.59 -5.97 3.44
N THR A 26 -25.19 -4.84 3.02
CA THR A 26 -26.09 -4.80 1.86
C THR A 26 -25.44 -5.24 0.56
N ARG A 27 -24.12 -5.13 0.45
CA ARG A 27 -23.36 -5.54 -0.74
C ARG A 27 -23.20 -7.06 -0.86
N PHE A 28 -23.39 -7.81 0.26
CA PHE A 28 -23.33 -9.28 0.29
C PHE A 28 -24.70 -9.93 0.13
N ALA A 29 -25.76 -9.14 0.13
CA ALA A 29 -27.12 -9.65 0.03
C ALA A 29 -27.46 -9.93 -1.42
N VAL A 30 -27.99 -11.12 -1.70
CA VAL A 30 -28.62 -11.42 -3.00
C VAL A 30 -29.82 -10.50 -3.18
N PRO A 31 -29.93 -9.74 -4.30
CA PRO A 31 -31.03 -8.82 -4.52
C PRO A 31 -32.39 -9.49 -4.46
N VAL A 32 -33.34 -8.84 -3.78
CA VAL A 32 -34.71 -9.34 -3.64
C VAL A 32 -35.44 -9.15 -4.97
N ARG A 33 -36.14 -10.21 -5.42
CA ARG A 33 -36.93 -10.17 -6.64
C ARG A 33 -38.22 -9.38 -6.41
N PRO A 34 -38.60 -8.47 -7.31
CA PRO A 34 -39.88 -7.78 -7.24
C PRO A 34 -41.05 -8.76 -7.47
N ALA A 35 -42.26 -8.45 -6.98
CA ALA A 35 -43.44 -9.27 -7.16
C ALA A 35 -43.81 -9.48 -8.64
N THR A 36 -43.43 -8.52 -9.51
CA THR A 36 -43.62 -8.57 -10.97
C THR A 36 -42.43 -9.17 -11.73
N PHE A 37 -41.56 -9.91 -11.05
CA PHE A 37 -40.42 -10.56 -11.69
C PHE A 37 -40.87 -11.76 -12.51
N LEU A 38 -40.50 -11.78 -13.79
CA LEU A 38 -40.72 -12.92 -14.68
C LEU A 38 -39.48 -13.83 -14.68
N ARG A 39 -39.65 -15.08 -14.27
CA ARG A 39 -38.62 -16.10 -14.42
C ARG A 39 -38.47 -16.50 -15.88
N ARG A 40 -37.32 -16.26 -16.47
CA ARG A 40 -37.02 -16.61 -17.85
C ARG A 40 -36.33 -17.99 -17.90
N GLN A 41 -37.13 -19.01 -18.16
CA GLN A 41 -36.71 -20.41 -18.07
C GLN A 41 -35.48 -20.71 -18.96
N ARG A 42 -35.47 -20.22 -20.21
CA ARG A 42 -34.37 -20.41 -21.17
C ARG A 42 -33.01 -19.88 -20.65
N LEU A 43 -33.04 -18.73 -19.96
CA LEU A 43 -31.83 -18.13 -19.38
C LEU A 43 -31.42 -18.82 -18.08
N ALA A 44 -32.38 -19.26 -17.27
CA ALA A 44 -32.11 -20.05 -16.08
C ALA A 44 -31.45 -21.38 -16.41
N GLU A 45 -31.90 -22.05 -17.50
CA GLU A 45 -31.27 -23.26 -18.02
C GLU A 45 -29.88 -22.99 -18.59
N HIS A 46 -29.69 -21.88 -19.32
CA HIS A 46 -28.37 -21.49 -19.83
C HIS A 46 -27.41 -21.19 -18.67
N LEU A 47 -27.86 -20.47 -17.63
CA LEU A 47 -27.08 -20.26 -16.40
C LEU A 47 -26.79 -21.57 -15.64
N GLY A 48 -27.57 -22.62 -15.85
CA GLY A 48 -27.25 -23.93 -15.29
C GLY A 48 -25.88 -24.44 -15.71
N GLN A 49 -25.41 -24.09 -16.91
CA GLN A 49 -24.08 -24.42 -17.44
C GLN A 49 -22.96 -23.73 -16.65
N ALA A 50 -23.26 -22.65 -15.90
CA ALA A 50 -22.31 -21.99 -15.00
C ALA A 50 -21.74 -22.91 -13.91
N LEU A 51 -22.42 -24.01 -13.63
CA LEU A 51 -21.94 -25.02 -12.67
C LEU A 51 -20.85 -25.91 -13.26
N ASP A 52 -20.76 -26.00 -14.58
CA ASP A 52 -19.79 -26.83 -15.29
C ASP A 52 -18.57 -26.02 -15.79
N THR A 53 -18.73 -24.70 -15.95
CA THR A 53 -17.68 -23.80 -16.42
C THR A 53 -17.03 -23.03 -15.25
N SER A 54 -15.76 -22.69 -15.37
CA SER A 54 -15.03 -21.94 -14.35
C SER A 54 -15.43 -20.46 -14.31
N LEU A 55 -15.78 -19.89 -15.46
CA LEU A 55 -16.18 -18.50 -15.61
C LEU A 55 -17.54 -18.42 -16.32
N THR A 56 -18.43 -17.62 -15.78
CA THR A 56 -19.68 -17.24 -16.43
C THR A 56 -19.74 -15.73 -16.52
N MET A 57 -20.03 -15.21 -17.70
CA MET A 57 -20.18 -13.79 -17.94
C MET A 57 -21.62 -13.47 -18.37
N VAL A 58 -22.30 -12.62 -17.61
CA VAL A 58 -23.60 -12.04 -17.98
C VAL A 58 -23.37 -10.57 -18.32
N ASN A 59 -23.23 -10.29 -19.62
CA ASN A 59 -22.90 -8.97 -20.13
C ASN A 59 -24.10 -8.37 -20.88
N GLY A 60 -24.42 -7.13 -20.55
CA GLY A 60 -25.48 -6.38 -21.20
C GLY A 60 -25.64 -4.97 -20.67
N CYS A 61 -26.43 -4.15 -21.38
CA CYS A 61 -26.65 -2.75 -21.02
C CYS A 61 -27.30 -2.57 -19.64
N ALA A 62 -27.31 -1.34 -19.14
CA ALA A 62 -28.02 -1.01 -17.92
C ALA A 62 -29.52 -1.36 -18.06
N GLY A 63 -30.11 -1.97 -17.03
CA GLY A 63 -31.55 -2.34 -17.07
C GLY A 63 -31.88 -3.57 -17.92
N ALA A 64 -30.92 -4.31 -18.46
CA ALA A 64 -31.14 -5.56 -19.21
C ALA A 64 -31.67 -6.73 -18.34
N GLY A 65 -31.70 -6.54 -17.01
CA GLY A 65 -32.21 -7.57 -16.09
C GLY A 65 -31.17 -8.58 -15.63
N LYS A 66 -29.88 -8.30 -15.83
CA LYS A 66 -28.74 -9.16 -15.48
C LYS A 66 -28.73 -9.59 -14.01
N THR A 67 -28.72 -8.61 -13.12
CA THR A 67 -28.67 -8.80 -11.66
C THR A 67 -29.83 -9.67 -11.17
N LEU A 68 -31.08 -9.37 -11.62
CA LEU A 68 -32.26 -10.14 -11.21
C LEU A 68 -32.26 -11.56 -11.78
N LEU A 69 -31.74 -11.74 -12.99
CA LEU A 69 -31.60 -13.07 -13.59
C LEU A 69 -30.64 -13.94 -12.75
N VAL A 70 -29.47 -13.40 -12.41
CA VAL A 70 -28.47 -14.14 -11.63
C VAL A 70 -28.93 -14.32 -10.18
N ALA A 71 -29.63 -13.34 -9.59
CA ALA A 71 -30.24 -13.48 -8.27
C ALA A 71 -31.32 -14.56 -8.20
N ASP A 72 -32.20 -14.67 -9.25
CA ASP A 72 -33.18 -15.73 -9.36
C ASP A 72 -32.52 -17.11 -9.47
N TRP A 73 -31.53 -17.22 -10.33
CA TRP A 73 -30.75 -18.45 -10.46
C TRP A 73 -30.07 -18.85 -9.17
N ALA A 74 -29.35 -17.91 -8.50
CA ALA A 74 -28.67 -18.15 -7.24
C ALA A 74 -29.64 -18.64 -6.15
N ALA A 75 -30.82 -18.05 -6.04
CA ALA A 75 -31.84 -18.45 -5.07
C ALA A 75 -32.36 -19.89 -5.26
N HIS A 76 -32.27 -20.44 -6.49
CA HIS A 76 -32.74 -21.80 -6.82
C HIS A 76 -31.62 -22.85 -6.84
N LEU A 77 -30.34 -22.44 -6.63
CA LEU A 77 -29.22 -23.37 -6.64
C LEU A 77 -29.25 -24.40 -5.50
N GLY A 78 -29.96 -24.12 -4.40
CA GLY A 78 -29.98 -24.97 -3.19
C GLY A 78 -28.61 -25.15 -2.52
N ARG A 79 -27.67 -24.27 -2.82
CA ARG A 79 -26.30 -24.25 -2.26
C ARG A 79 -25.86 -22.81 -1.99
N PRO A 80 -24.90 -22.61 -1.08
CA PRO A 80 -24.40 -21.27 -0.74
C PRO A 80 -23.78 -20.59 -1.96
N VAL A 81 -24.07 -19.28 -2.10
CA VAL A 81 -23.50 -18.39 -3.12
C VAL A 81 -22.85 -17.21 -2.40
N ALA A 82 -21.59 -16.94 -2.69
CA ALA A 82 -20.93 -15.73 -2.25
C ALA A 82 -21.30 -14.60 -3.23
N TRP A 83 -22.07 -13.63 -2.75
CA TRP A 83 -22.50 -12.47 -3.54
C TRP A 83 -21.74 -11.24 -3.13
N LEU A 84 -21.22 -10.51 -4.11
CA LEU A 84 -20.64 -9.17 -3.90
C LEU A 84 -21.14 -8.22 -4.99
N THR A 85 -21.87 -7.18 -4.59
CA THR A 85 -22.15 -6.04 -5.46
C THR A 85 -20.97 -5.06 -5.38
N VAL A 86 -20.28 -4.90 -6.49
CA VAL A 86 -19.08 -4.06 -6.61
C VAL A 86 -19.45 -2.59 -6.62
N ASP A 87 -18.64 -1.75 -6.01
CA ASP A 87 -18.83 -0.30 -5.96
C ASP A 87 -17.67 0.45 -6.65
N ALA A 88 -17.90 1.70 -7.02
CA ALA A 88 -16.87 2.55 -7.64
C ALA A 88 -15.65 2.82 -6.73
N CYS A 89 -15.80 2.67 -5.42
CA CYS A 89 -14.67 2.77 -4.47
C CYS A 89 -13.80 1.52 -4.44
N ASP A 90 -14.18 0.40 -5.09
CA ASP A 90 -13.40 -0.84 -5.12
C ASP A 90 -12.25 -0.83 -6.15
N GLN A 91 -11.79 0.35 -6.57
CA GLN A 91 -10.63 0.47 -7.48
C GLN A 91 -9.32 0.09 -6.80
N ALA A 92 -9.28 0.15 -5.47
CA ALA A 92 -8.13 -0.23 -4.68
C ALA A 92 -8.13 -1.77 -4.48
N PRO A 93 -7.11 -2.50 -4.94
CA PRO A 93 -7.08 -3.96 -4.88
C PRO A 93 -7.34 -4.53 -3.48
N GLY A 94 -6.74 -3.94 -2.44
CA GLY A 94 -6.93 -4.42 -1.07
C GLY A 94 -8.37 -4.26 -0.56
N VAL A 95 -9.07 -3.18 -0.93
CA VAL A 95 -10.48 -2.98 -0.60
C VAL A 95 -11.35 -4.00 -1.31
N PHE A 96 -11.16 -4.16 -2.63
CA PHE A 96 -11.88 -5.15 -3.42
C PHE A 96 -11.74 -6.56 -2.83
N TRP A 97 -10.50 -6.99 -2.56
CA TRP A 97 -10.26 -8.33 -2.01
C TRP A 97 -10.77 -8.50 -0.58
N ALA A 98 -10.76 -7.47 0.23
CA ALA A 98 -11.35 -7.52 1.56
C ALA A 98 -12.86 -7.77 1.51
N TYR A 99 -13.57 -7.03 0.65
CA TYR A 99 -15.01 -7.25 0.41
C TYR A 99 -15.28 -8.63 -0.19
N LEU A 100 -14.48 -9.10 -1.14
CA LEU A 100 -14.66 -10.43 -1.73
C LEU A 100 -14.42 -11.54 -0.69
N LEU A 101 -13.39 -11.43 0.13
CA LEU A 101 -13.14 -12.39 1.22
C LEU A 101 -14.26 -12.39 2.25
N GLU A 102 -14.82 -11.23 2.57
CA GLU A 102 -15.96 -11.15 3.48
C GLU A 102 -17.24 -11.74 2.86
N ALA A 103 -17.49 -11.56 1.56
CA ALA A 103 -18.56 -12.23 0.84
C ALA A 103 -18.40 -13.76 0.89
N LEU A 104 -17.19 -14.26 0.71
CA LEU A 104 -16.88 -15.69 0.80
C LEU A 104 -17.16 -16.24 2.23
N ARG A 105 -16.77 -15.50 3.26
CA ARG A 105 -17.01 -15.88 4.67
C ARG A 105 -18.50 -15.90 5.02
N THR A 106 -19.24 -14.86 4.59
CA THR A 106 -20.67 -14.76 4.86
C THR A 106 -21.48 -15.83 4.13
N SER A 107 -20.98 -16.40 3.05
CA SER A 107 -21.62 -17.52 2.35
C SER A 107 -21.50 -18.88 3.07
N GLY A 108 -20.86 -18.95 4.24
CA GLY A 108 -20.68 -20.18 5.00
C GLY A 108 -19.47 -21.00 4.58
N ALA A 109 -18.52 -20.41 3.90
CA ALA A 109 -17.23 -21.04 3.57
C ALA A 109 -16.27 -20.92 4.77
N ASP A 110 -16.52 -21.73 5.82
CA ASP A 110 -15.75 -21.66 7.10
C ASP A 110 -14.25 -21.91 6.89
N GLU A 111 -13.88 -22.70 5.87
CA GLU A 111 -12.49 -23.02 5.55
C GLU A 111 -11.67 -21.79 5.09
N ILE A 112 -12.34 -20.74 4.58
CA ILE A 112 -11.67 -19.51 4.10
C ILE A 112 -11.35 -18.53 5.25
N ARG A 113 -11.80 -18.80 6.48
CA ARG A 113 -11.54 -17.93 7.64
C ARG A 113 -10.06 -17.74 7.93
N ASP A 114 -9.24 -18.73 7.60
CA ASP A 114 -7.79 -18.72 7.84
C ASP A 114 -6.97 -17.97 6.78
N VAL A 115 -7.58 -17.53 5.68
CA VAL A 115 -6.88 -16.80 4.61
C VAL A 115 -6.36 -15.42 5.05
N GLY A 116 -6.95 -14.86 6.08
CA GLY A 116 -6.62 -13.51 6.52
C GLY A 116 -7.42 -12.44 5.75
N CYS A 117 -7.02 -11.16 5.91
CA CYS A 117 -7.54 -10.02 5.15
C CYS A 117 -6.38 -9.22 4.59
N PRO A 118 -6.55 -8.53 3.44
CA PRO A 118 -5.58 -7.55 2.99
C PRO A 118 -5.32 -6.52 4.10
N ALA A 119 -4.07 -6.22 4.32
CA ALA A 119 -3.69 -5.28 5.36
C ALA A 119 -3.57 -3.84 4.84
N ASP A 120 -3.51 -3.68 3.51
CA ASP A 120 -3.42 -2.41 2.79
C ASP A 120 -4.57 -2.27 1.80
N ALA A 121 -5.06 -1.03 1.58
CA ALA A 121 -6.14 -0.77 0.65
C ALA A 121 -5.68 -0.80 -0.83
N GLY A 122 -4.46 -0.34 -1.10
CA GLY A 122 -3.95 -0.20 -2.48
C GLY A 122 -3.46 -1.49 -3.10
N THR A 123 -3.10 -2.50 -2.28
CA THR A 123 -2.44 -3.69 -2.80
C THR A 123 -2.76 -4.95 -2.01
N VAL A 124 -2.52 -6.08 -2.63
CA VAL A 124 -2.77 -7.40 -2.05
C VAL A 124 -1.52 -8.26 -2.17
N ASP A 125 -1.14 -8.85 -1.04
CA ASP A 125 -0.05 -9.83 -1.01
C ASP A 125 -0.38 -11.03 -1.91
N HIS A 126 0.54 -11.33 -2.84
CA HIS A 126 0.41 -12.49 -3.72
C HIS A 126 0.28 -13.80 -2.93
N GLY A 127 0.90 -13.89 -1.75
CA GLY A 127 0.76 -15.03 -0.85
C GLY A 127 -0.65 -15.19 -0.30
N LEU A 128 -1.39 -14.10 -0.09
CA LEU A 128 -2.80 -14.15 0.30
C LEU A 128 -3.64 -14.75 -0.83
N LEU A 129 -3.43 -14.29 -2.07
CA LEU A 129 -4.14 -14.80 -3.25
C LEU A 129 -3.82 -16.29 -3.51
N ALA A 130 -2.55 -16.68 -3.33
CA ALA A 130 -2.13 -18.07 -3.47
C ALA A 130 -2.76 -18.97 -2.39
N ARG A 131 -2.83 -18.52 -1.14
CA ARG A 131 -3.52 -19.25 -0.05
C ARG A 131 -5.01 -19.39 -0.33
N LEU A 132 -5.66 -18.33 -0.78
CA LEU A 132 -7.07 -18.35 -1.15
C LEU A 132 -7.32 -19.37 -2.27
N ALA A 133 -6.54 -19.30 -3.34
CA ALA A 133 -6.66 -20.23 -4.47
C ALA A 133 -6.43 -21.68 -4.04
N ALA A 134 -5.43 -21.95 -3.20
CA ALA A 134 -5.16 -23.30 -2.69
C ALA A 134 -6.31 -23.84 -1.82
N GLN A 135 -6.89 -23.01 -0.95
CA GLN A 135 -8.04 -23.42 -0.14
C GLN A 135 -9.29 -23.68 -1.00
N LEU A 136 -9.53 -22.82 -2.00
CA LEU A 136 -10.62 -23.04 -2.94
C LEU A 136 -10.41 -24.34 -3.73
N ASN A 137 -9.21 -24.61 -4.22
CA ASN A 137 -8.90 -25.82 -4.99
C ASN A 137 -9.07 -27.11 -4.17
N GLY A 138 -8.88 -27.05 -2.87
CA GLY A 138 -9.06 -28.20 -1.95
C GLY A 138 -10.51 -28.58 -1.63
N ARG A 139 -11.50 -27.86 -2.15
CA ARG A 139 -12.93 -28.10 -1.85
C ARG A 139 -13.52 -29.24 -2.66
N ASP A 140 -14.23 -30.15 -2.01
CA ASP A 140 -14.98 -31.22 -2.67
C ASP A 140 -16.15 -30.69 -3.51
N ARG A 141 -16.71 -29.53 -3.12
CA ARG A 141 -17.83 -28.88 -3.82
C ARG A 141 -17.44 -27.46 -4.20
N PRO A 142 -17.59 -27.07 -5.50
CA PRO A 142 -17.22 -25.74 -5.94
C PRO A 142 -18.08 -24.67 -5.24
N LEU A 143 -17.42 -23.56 -4.87
CA LEU A 143 -18.06 -22.38 -4.36
C LEU A 143 -18.44 -21.46 -5.53
N THR A 144 -19.70 -21.06 -5.59
CA THR A 144 -20.18 -20.09 -6.58
C THR A 144 -19.98 -18.68 -6.04
N VAL A 145 -19.25 -17.86 -6.79
CA VAL A 145 -18.98 -16.47 -6.48
C VAL A 145 -19.62 -15.60 -7.53
N VAL A 146 -20.47 -14.67 -7.13
CA VAL A 146 -21.09 -13.69 -8.01
C VAL A 146 -20.52 -12.31 -7.73
N LEU A 147 -19.96 -11.67 -8.76
CA LEU A 147 -19.56 -10.28 -8.76
C LEU A 147 -20.54 -9.49 -9.61
N ASP A 148 -21.44 -8.76 -8.96
CA ASP A 148 -22.43 -7.91 -9.61
C ASP A 148 -21.90 -6.49 -9.81
N GLU A 149 -22.26 -5.82 -10.89
CA GLU A 149 -21.75 -4.51 -11.31
C GLU A 149 -20.22 -4.49 -11.52
N TYR A 150 -19.65 -5.59 -12.04
CA TYR A 150 -18.20 -5.74 -12.21
C TYR A 150 -17.59 -4.69 -13.17
N ASP A 151 -18.37 -4.07 -14.05
CA ASP A 151 -17.95 -2.94 -14.90
C ASP A 151 -17.44 -1.72 -14.11
N ARG A 152 -17.70 -1.67 -12.81
CA ARG A 152 -17.15 -0.63 -11.92
C ARG A 152 -15.69 -0.87 -11.57
N VAL A 153 -15.13 -2.08 -11.76
CA VAL A 153 -13.71 -2.38 -11.59
C VAL A 153 -12.97 -2.00 -12.86
N THR A 154 -12.21 -0.92 -12.81
CA THR A 154 -11.38 -0.44 -13.93
C THR A 154 -9.89 -0.70 -13.72
N ALA A 155 -9.47 -1.06 -12.50
CA ALA A 155 -8.09 -1.36 -12.16
C ALA A 155 -7.63 -2.68 -12.81
N PRO A 156 -6.65 -2.66 -13.75
CA PRO A 156 -6.17 -3.87 -14.42
C PRO A 156 -5.62 -4.90 -13.44
N GLU A 157 -5.01 -4.45 -12.39
CA GLU A 157 -4.41 -5.27 -11.35
C GLU A 157 -5.41 -6.19 -10.66
N ILE A 158 -6.62 -5.70 -10.35
CA ILE A 158 -7.70 -6.52 -9.77
C ILE A 158 -8.09 -7.63 -10.76
N THR A 159 -8.17 -7.31 -12.04
CA THR A 159 -8.51 -8.27 -13.08
C THR A 159 -7.44 -9.35 -13.23
N ASP A 160 -6.17 -8.99 -13.20
CA ASP A 160 -5.05 -9.92 -13.26
C ASP A 160 -5.03 -10.84 -12.03
N GLN A 161 -5.22 -10.28 -10.85
CA GLN A 161 -5.32 -11.01 -9.59
C GLN A 161 -6.52 -11.97 -9.57
N LEU A 162 -7.67 -11.52 -10.04
CA LEU A 162 -8.86 -12.37 -10.15
C LEU A 162 -8.65 -13.52 -11.14
N GLY A 163 -7.99 -13.24 -12.27
CA GLY A 163 -7.57 -14.24 -13.24
C GLY A 163 -6.62 -15.28 -12.64
N PHE A 164 -5.66 -14.82 -11.82
CA PHE A 164 -4.76 -15.69 -11.09
C PHE A 164 -5.51 -16.62 -10.13
N VAL A 165 -6.39 -16.07 -9.28
CA VAL A 165 -7.15 -16.88 -8.32
C VAL A 165 -8.06 -17.87 -9.05
N LEU A 166 -8.76 -17.45 -10.11
CA LEU A 166 -9.65 -18.30 -10.88
C LEU A 166 -8.89 -19.48 -11.53
N HIS A 167 -7.70 -19.21 -12.06
CA HIS A 167 -6.86 -20.24 -12.69
C HIS A 167 -6.38 -21.28 -11.65
N HIS A 168 -5.90 -20.82 -10.48
CA HIS A 168 -5.33 -21.70 -9.45
C HIS A 168 -6.37 -22.34 -8.51
N ALA A 169 -7.57 -21.80 -8.43
CA ALA A 169 -8.70 -22.42 -7.71
C ALA A 169 -9.26 -23.64 -8.44
N GLY A 170 -8.93 -23.83 -9.71
CA GLY A 170 -9.31 -25.01 -10.49
C GLY A 170 -10.82 -25.27 -10.48
N ARG A 171 -11.22 -26.47 -10.04
CA ARG A 171 -12.64 -26.83 -9.95
C ARG A 171 -13.33 -26.34 -8.66
N GLY A 172 -12.61 -25.78 -7.71
CA GLY A 172 -13.15 -25.37 -6.42
C GLY A 172 -13.91 -24.04 -6.43
N MET A 173 -13.81 -23.24 -7.49
CA MET A 173 -14.49 -21.97 -7.66
C MET A 173 -15.25 -21.90 -8.98
N ARG A 174 -16.41 -21.27 -8.94
CA ARG A 174 -17.21 -20.89 -10.11
C ARG A 174 -17.45 -19.40 -10.02
N LEU A 175 -16.91 -18.65 -10.96
CA LEU A 175 -17.04 -17.19 -10.98
C LEU A 175 -18.12 -16.77 -11.95
N VAL A 176 -19.08 -15.97 -11.48
CA VAL A 176 -20.12 -15.34 -12.28
C VAL A 176 -19.92 -13.84 -12.25
N LEU A 177 -19.59 -13.26 -13.39
CA LEU A 177 -19.44 -11.81 -13.58
C LEU A 177 -20.70 -11.22 -14.19
N VAL A 178 -21.32 -10.27 -13.51
CA VAL A 178 -22.41 -9.46 -14.03
C VAL A 178 -21.85 -8.08 -14.36
N THR A 179 -21.85 -7.73 -15.64
CA THR A 179 -21.11 -6.56 -16.14
C THR A 179 -21.86 -5.86 -17.26
N ARG A 180 -21.56 -4.56 -17.49
CA ARG A 180 -22.05 -3.79 -18.64
C ARG A 180 -21.07 -3.81 -19.81
N THR A 181 -19.80 -3.98 -19.52
CA THR A 181 -18.72 -3.96 -20.50
C THR A 181 -17.96 -5.29 -20.47
N GLU A 182 -17.29 -5.62 -21.54
CA GLU A 182 -16.44 -6.82 -21.57
C GLU A 182 -15.25 -6.59 -20.65
N PRO A 183 -15.03 -7.46 -19.62
CA PRO A 183 -13.90 -7.30 -18.70
C PRO A 183 -12.58 -7.56 -19.41
N THR A 184 -11.49 -6.98 -18.90
CA THR A 184 -10.13 -7.14 -19.46
C THR A 184 -9.52 -8.52 -19.19
N LEU A 185 -10.27 -9.45 -18.58
CA LEU A 185 -9.88 -10.85 -18.45
C LEU A 185 -9.57 -11.48 -19.82
N PRO A 186 -8.63 -12.42 -19.92
CA PRO A 186 -8.29 -13.07 -21.19
C PRO A 186 -9.39 -14.05 -21.65
N LEU A 187 -10.59 -13.53 -21.92
CA LEU A 187 -11.80 -14.31 -22.26
C LEU A 187 -11.58 -15.24 -23.47
N HIS A 188 -10.70 -14.86 -24.40
CA HIS A 188 -10.34 -15.69 -25.54
C HIS A 188 -9.74 -17.04 -25.14
N ARG A 189 -9.03 -17.13 -24.00
CA ARG A 189 -8.51 -18.40 -23.47
C ARG A 189 -9.62 -19.26 -22.93
N TYR A 190 -10.50 -18.70 -22.08
CA TYR A 190 -11.64 -19.42 -21.51
C TYR A 190 -12.62 -19.90 -22.61
N ARG A 191 -12.77 -19.11 -23.70
CA ARG A 191 -13.54 -19.54 -24.89
C ARG A 191 -12.89 -20.71 -25.59
N ALA A 192 -11.57 -20.67 -25.81
CA ALA A 192 -10.83 -21.75 -26.46
C ALA A 192 -10.84 -23.03 -25.64
N ASP A 193 -10.79 -22.93 -24.32
CA ASP A 193 -10.78 -24.07 -23.40
C ASP A 193 -12.20 -24.62 -23.11
N GLY A 194 -13.25 -23.98 -23.64
CA GLY A 194 -14.65 -24.36 -23.36
C GLY A 194 -15.09 -24.20 -21.91
N THR A 195 -14.39 -23.33 -21.15
CA THR A 195 -14.62 -23.08 -19.71
C THR A 195 -15.33 -21.78 -19.43
N LEU A 196 -15.90 -21.13 -20.46
CA LEU A 196 -16.69 -19.90 -20.38
C LEU A 196 -18.13 -20.13 -20.78
N THR A 197 -19.06 -19.71 -19.92
CA THR A 197 -20.47 -19.52 -20.26
C THR A 197 -20.72 -18.04 -20.46
N GLU A 198 -21.34 -17.66 -21.58
CA GLU A 198 -21.65 -16.25 -21.88
C GLU A 198 -23.15 -16.07 -22.09
N ILE A 199 -23.71 -15.03 -21.47
CA ILE A 199 -25.04 -14.49 -21.76
C ILE A 199 -24.86 -13.03 -22.12
N ARG A 200 -25.29 -12.64 -23.33
CA ARG A 200 -25.10 -11.28 -23.87
C ARG A 200 -26.43 -10.55 -24.06
N ASP A 201 -26.38 -9.26 -24.40
CA ASP A 201 -27.56 -8.40 -24.61
C ASP A 201 -28.64 -9.04 -25.50
N THR A 202 -28.24 -9.70 -26.57
CA THR A 202 -29.17 -10.38 -27.50
C THR A 202 -29.93 -11.51 -26.83
N GLU A 203 -29.30 -12.22 -25.90
CA GLU A 203 -29.93 -13.31 -25.16
C GLU A 203 -30.74 -12.78 -23.97
N LEU A 204 -30.24 -11.67 -23.35
CA LEU A 204 -30.94 -10.96 -22.28
C LEU A 204 -32.20 -10.27 -22.76
N ALA A 205 -32.31 -9.98 -24.03
CA ALA A 205 -33.50 -9.38 -24.61
C ALA A 205 -34.74 -10.24 -24.35
N PHE A 206 -35.87 -9.61 -24.00
CA PHE A 206 -37.14 -10.26 -23.82
C PHE A 206 -37.70 -10.66 -25.19
N THR A 207 -38.12 -11.91 -25.30
CA THR A 207 -38.91 -12.36 -26.45
C THR A 207 -40.30 -11.79 -26.35
N PRO A 208 -41.07 -11.72 -27.47
CA PRO A 208 -42.45 -11.26 -27.41
C PRO A 208 -43.32 -12.03 -26.41
N GLY A 209 -43.13 -13.35 -26.27
CA GLY A 209 -43.83 -14.16 -25.28
C GLY A 209 -43.46 -13.81 -23.83
N GLU A 210 -42.17 -13.62 -23.54
CA GLU A 210 -41.72 -13.19 -22.24
C GLU A 210 -42.22 -11.76 -21.92
N ALA A 211 -42.24 -10.89 -22.92
CA ALA A 211 -42.74 -9.52 -22.75
C ALA A 211 -44.24 -9.50 -22.47
N ALA A 212 -45.02 -10.32 -23.19
CA ALA A 212 -46.44 -10.46 -22.92
C ALA A 212 -46.72 -10.90 -21.48
N THR A 213 -46.03 -11.93 -21.03
CA THR A 213 -46.15 -12.40 -19.64
C THR A 213 -45.72 -11.31 -18.62
N LEU A 214 -44.67 -10.55 -18.90
CA LEU A 214 -44.26 -9.43 -18.06
C LEU A 214 -45.34 -8.36 -17.96
N LEU A 215 -45.96 -8.01 -19.08
CA LEU A 215 -47.04 -7.05 -19.16
C LEU A 215 -48.29 -7.54 -18.40
N GLU A 216 -48.62 -8.84 -18.49
CA GLU A 216 -49.69 -9.47 -17.72
C GLU A 216 -49.46 -9.40 -16.22
N LEU A 217 -48.21 -9.63 -15.76
CA LEU A 217 -47.84 -9.46 -14.36
C LEU A 217 -48.01 -8.00 -13.87
N HIS A 218 -47.97 -7.05 -14.79
CA HIS A 218 -48.30 -5.65 -14.54
C HIS A 218 -49.80 -5.34 -14.75
N GLY A 219 -50.67 -6.35 -14.95
CA GLY A 219 -52.10 -6.16 -15.10
C GLY A 219 -52.51 -5.69 -16.51
N LEU A 220 -51.63 -5.70 -17.50
CA LEU A 220 -51.86 -5.26 -18.86
C LEU A 220 -52.06 -6.46 -19.79
N ARG A 221 -53.23 -6.57 -20.41
CA ARG A 221 -53.53 -7.57 -21.44
C ARG A 221 -53.56 -6.87 -22.79
N LEU A 222 -52.51 -6.98 -23.55
CA LEU A 222 -52.31 -6.29 -24.83
C LEU A 222 -52.36 -7.29 -26.01
N GLY A 223 -52.79 -6.81 -27.18
CA GLY A 223 -52.73 -7.58 -28.41
C GLY A 223 -51.28 -7.96 -28.79
N HIS A 224 -51.17 -9.11 -29.48
CA HIS A 224 -49.86 -9.64 -29.84
C HIS A 224 -49.03 -8.70 -30.72
N ASP A 225 -49.68 -7.91 -31.58
CA ASP A 225 -49.03 -6.93 -32.47
C ASP A 225 -48.47 -5.77 -31.69
N VAL A 226 -49.19 -5.26 -30.66
CA VAL A 226 -48.73 -4.20 -29.76
C VAL A 226 -47.50 -4.64 -28.96
N VAL A 227 -47.55 -5.87 -28.42
CA VAL A 227 -46.43 -6.44 -27.67
C VAL A 227 -45.23 -6.60 -28.59
N ARG A 228 -45.40 -7.12 -29.81
CA ARG A 228 -44.31 -7.25 -30.78
C ARG A 228 -43.68 -5.91 -31.12
N ALA A 229 -44.51 -4.90 -31.44
CA ALA A 229 -44.02 -3.55 -31.70
C ALA A 229 -43.26 -2.93 -30.51
N LEU A 230 -43.76 -3.15 -29.29
CA LEU A 230 -43.07 -2.68 -28.08
C LEU A 230 -41.70 -3.36 -27.88
N VAL A 231 -41.62 -4.69 -28.11
CA VAL A 231 -40.37 -5.44 -28.06
C VAL A 231 -39.39 -4.99 -29.13
N GLU A 232 -39.85 -4.77 -30.36
CA GLU A 232 -39.00 -4.26 -31.44
C GLU A 232 -38.40 -2.89 -31.11
N ARG A 233 -39.20 -1.98 -30.52
CA ARG A 233 -38.75 -0.64 -30.16
C ARG A 233 -37.84 -0.62 -28.97
N THR A 234 -38.15 -1.34 -27.92
CA THR A 234 -37.29 -1.49 -26.74
C THR A 234 -36.13 -2.44 -27.00
N ARG A 235 -36.14 -3.14 -28.16
CA ARG A 235 -35.25 -4.27 -28.44
C ARG A 235 -35.26 -5.34 -27.34
N GLY A 236 -36.46 -5.54 -26.75
CA GLY A 236 -36.64 -6.45 -25.63
C GLY A 236 -35.92 -6.02 -24.34
N TRP A 237 -35.55 -4.74 -24.22
CA TRP A 237 -34.86 -4.25 -23.06
C TRP A 237 -35.76 -4.26 -21.80
N ALA A 238 -35.33 -5.04 -20.77
CA ALA A 238 -36.17 -5.34 -19.59
C ALA A 238 -36.67 -4.10 -18.86
N ALA A 239 -35.79 -3.12 -18.60
CA ALA A 239 -36.17 -1.91 -17.94
C ALA A 239 -37.09 -1.05 -18.80
N GLY A 240 -36.85 -0.97 -20.12
CA GLY A 240 -37.72 -0.27 -21.05
C GLY A 240 -39.14 -0.86 -21.09
N LEU A 241 -39.24 -2.18 -21.20
CA LEU A 241 -40.53 -2.86 -21.15
C LEU A 241 -41.27 -2.61 -19.85
N ARG A 242 -40.58 -2.70 -18.73
CA ARG A 242 -41.16 -2.44 -17.42
C ARG A 242 -41.59 -0.99 -17.25
N LEU A 243 -40.77 -0.04 -17.71
CA LEU A 243 -41.08 1.38 -17.67
C LEU A 243 -42.31 1.69 -18.52
N CYS A 244 -42.40 1.10 -19.73
CA CYS A 244 -43.58 1.20 -20.59
C CYS A 244 -44.82 0.61 -19.92
N ALA A 245 -44.67 -0.58 -19.26
CA ALA A 245 -45.78 -1.18 -18.52
C ALA A 245 -46.32 -0.29 -17.42
N LEU A 246 -45.43 0.32 -16.62
CA LEU A 246 -45.79 1.23 -15.54
C LEU A 246 -46.46 2.50 -16.05
N ALA A 247 -46.01 3.05 -17.19
CA ALA A 247 -46.64 4.20 -17.82
C ALA A 247 -48.01 3.85 -18.37
N ALA A 248 -48.15 2.71 -19.07
CA ALA A 248 -49.40 2.26 -19.64
C ALA A 248 -50.49 1.95 -18.59
N GLN A 249 -50.11 1.49 -17.39
CA GLN A 249 -51.04 1.28 -16.26
C GLN A 249 -51.86 2.52 -15.88
N GLN A 250 -51.33 3.70 -16.16
CA GLN A 250 -51.92 4.97 -15.79
C GLN A 250 -52.83 5.55 -16.90
N SER A 251 -52.86 4.90 -18.07
CA SER A 251 -53.71 5.29 -19.19
C SER A 251 -55.08 4.62 -19.11
N SER A 252 -56.12 5.33 -19.57
CA SER A 252 -57.46 4.77 -19.73
C SER A 252 -57.53 3.73 -20.85
N ASP A 253 -56.64 3.85 -21.85
CA ASP A 253 -56.44 2.87 -22.92
C ASP A 253 -54.94 2.54 -23.08
N PRO A 254 -54.46 1.50 -22.40
CA PRO A 254 -53.08 1.11 -22.48
C PRO A 254 -52.60 0.68 -23.87
N GLY A 255 -53.51 0.14 -24.70
CA GLY A 255 -53.19 -0.33 -26.06
C GLY A 255 -52.90 0.85 -26.98
N ALA A 256 -53.88 1.78 -27.10
CA ALA A 256 -53.73 2.98 -27.91
C ALA A 256 -52.53 3.83 -27.47
N TYR A 257 -52.28 3.89 -26.15
CA TYR A 257 -51.12 4.60 -25.57
C TYR A 257 -49.78 4.03 -26.06
N LEU A 258 -49.62 2.71 -26.11
CA LEU A 258 -48.41 2.05 -26.59
C LEU A 258 -48.30 2.04 -28.11
N GLU A 259 -49.43 2.13 -28.85
CA GLU A 259 -49.44 2.29 -30.31
C GLU A 259 -49.05 3.70 -30.75
N GLU A 260 -49.52 4.73 -30.09
CA GLU A 260 -49.09 6.13 -30.33
C GLU A 260 -47.59 6.35 -30.07
N PHE A 261 -46.99 5.56 -29.19
CA PHE A 261 -45.53 5.52 -28.99
C PHE A 261 -44.78 5.14 -30.29
N GLU A 262 -45.42 4.51 -31.29
CA GLU A 262 -44.82 4.22 -32.60
C GLU A 262 -44.57 5.44 -33.50
N ALA A 263 -45.40 6.49 -33.39
CA ALA A 263 -45.39 7.62 -34.30
C ALA A 263 -44.40 8.74 -33.96
N GLY A 264 -43.75 8.70 -32.84
CA GLY A 264 -42.81 9.74 -32.37
C GLY A 264 -41.35 9.39 -32.53
N GLN A 265 -40.55 10.15 -33.24
CA GLN A 265 -39.08 10.08 -33.27
C GLN A 265 -38.42 10.52 -31.96
N SER A 266 -39.13 10.47 -30.84
CA SER A 266 -38.54 10.80 -29.56
C SER A 266 -37.74 9.64 -29.02
N THR A 267 -36.57 9.93 -28.44
CA THR A 267 -35.75 8.92 -27.78
C THR A 267 -36.50 8.28 -26.60
N VAL A 268 -36.15 7.06 -26.22
CA VAL A 268 -36.77 6.38 -25.06
C VAL A 268 -36.68 7.32 -23.82
N ALA A 269 -35.68 8.18 -23.77
CA ALA A 269 -35.53 9.20 -22.74
C ALA A 269 -36.68 10.22 -22.73
N ASP A 270 -37.04 10.78 -23.87
CA ASP A 270 -38.09 11.80 -23.96
C ASP A 270 -39.44 11.17 -23.60
N PHE A 271 -39.67 9.92 -24.05
CA PHE A 271 -40.87 9.16 -23.68
C PHE A 271 -40.92 8.91 -22.17
N LEU A 272 -39.83 8.39 -21.58
CA LEU A 272 -39.81 8.07 -20.16
C LEU A 272 -39.98 9.30 -19.26
N LEU A 273 -39.44 10.44 -19.69
CA LEU A 273 -39.65 11.71 -19.00
C LEU A 273 -41.09 12.16 -19.08
N ALA A 274 -41.66 12.20 -20.30
CA ALA A 274 -43.01 12.70 -20.55
C ALA A 274 -44.08 11.79 -19.93
N GLU A 275 -43.95 10.47 -20.13
CA GLU A 275 -45.01 9.50 -19.81
C GLU A 275 -44.83 8.82 -18.45
N VAL A 276 -43.61 8.83 -17.92
CA VAL A 276 -43.34 8.20 -16.61
C VAL A 276 -43.15 9.26 -15.54
N LEU A 277 -42.25 10.23 -15.75
CA LEU A 277 -42.01 11.29 -14.76
C LEU A 277 -43.22 12.25 -14.64
N GLU A 278 -43.74 12.74 -15.76
CA GLU A 278 -44.81 13.74 -15.77
C GLU A 278 -46.18 13.18 -15.27
N ARG A 279 -46.35 11.83 -15.34
CA ARG A 279 -47.51 11.15 -14.76
C ARG A 279 -47.43 10.92 -13.27
N GLN A 280 -46.24 11.06 -12.66
CA GLN A 280 -46.14 11.00 -11.22
C GLN A 280 -46.77 12.26 -10.59
N PRO A 281 -47.29 12.15 -9.37
CA PRO A 281 -47.72 13.37 -8.63
C PRO A 281 -46.59 14.38 -8.57
N ALA A 282 -46.89 15.66 -8.71
CA ALA A 282 -45.90 16.73 -8.73
C ALA A 282 -44.89 16.67 -7.56
N PRO A 283 -45.29 16.27 -6.33
CA PRO A 283 -44.36 16.04 -5.23
C PRO A 283 -43.34 14.95 -5.49
N THR A 284 -43.73 13.90 -6.18
CA THR A 284 -42.87 12.74 -6.53
C THR A 284 -41.91 13.10 -7.67
N GLN A 285 -42.39 13.88 -8.67
CA GLN A 285 -41.56 14.37 -9.76
C GLN A 285 -40.43 15.24 -9.22
N ASP A 286 -40.74 16.21 -8.36
CA ASP A 286 -39.77 17.11 -7.75
C ASP A 286 -38.76 16.35 -6.92
N LEU A 287 -39.22 15.34 -6.14
CA LEU A 287 -38.33 14.46 -5.36
C LEU A 287 -37.36 13.70 -6.27
N LEU A 288 -37.85 13.00 -7.29
CA LEU A 288 -37.06 12.20 -8.22
C LEU A 288 -36.01 13.04 -8.95
N LEU A 289 -36.39 14.21 -9.45
CA LEU A 289 -35.48 15.14 -10.11
C LEU A 289 -34.34 15.57 -9.16
N ARG A 290 -34.68 15.92 -7.92
CA ARG A 290 -33.68 16.42 -6.98
C ARG A 290 -32.74 15.33 -6.43
N VAL A 291 -33.24 14.11 -6.23
CA VAL A 291 -32.39 13.00 -5.77
C VAL A 291 -31.56 12.36 -6.89
N SER A 292 -31.82 12.70 -8.16
CA SER A 292 -31.10 12.15 -9.30
C SER A 292 -29.60 12.45 -9.30
N VAL A 293 -29.17 13.51 -8.60
CA VAL A 293 -27.75 13.90 -8.45
C VAL A 293 -26.99 13.02 -7.47
N LEU A 294 -27.68 12.13 -6.75
CA LEU A 294 -27.14 11.25 -5.72
C LEU A 294 -27.01 9.82 -6.24
N ASP A 295 -25.90 9.16 -5.96
CA ASP A 295 -25.73 7.74 -6.27
C ASP A 295 -26.57 6.85 -5.34
N ARG A 296 -26.69 7.27 -4.08
CA ARG A 296 -27.53 6.64 -3.06
C ARG A 296 -28.04 7.69 -2.08
N PHE A 297 -29.21 7.47 -1.51
CA PHE A 297 -29.80 8.42 -0.58
C PHE A 297 -30.70 7.74 0.45
N CYS A 298 -30.87 8.38 1.59
CA CYS A 298 -31.87 8.01 2.61
C CYS A 298 -32.97 9.08 2.66
N PRO A 299 -34.10 8.81 3.31
CA PRO A 299 -35.18 9.79 3.43
C PRO A 299 -34.72 11.14 4.00
N GLY A 300 -33.79 11.15 4.95
CA GLY A 300 -33.25 12.38 5.51
C GLY A 300 -32.52 13.26 4.49
N LEU A 301 -31.65 12.64 3.68
CA LEU A 301 -30.92 13.33 2.60
C LEU A 301 -31.87 13.80 1.50
N ALA A 302 -32.80 12.95 1.09
CA ALA A 302 -33.83 13.29 0.09
C ALA A 302 -34.70 14.47 0.55
N ASN A 303 -35.10 14.51 1.82
CA ASN A 303 -35.81 15.63 2.42
C ASN A 303 -34.98 16.92 2.39
N ALA A 304 -33.70 16.85 2.68
CA ALA A 304 -32.81 18.03 2.66
C ALA A 304 -32.66 18.62 1.25
N LEU A 305 -32.56 17.76 0.20
CA LEU A 305 -32.48 18.23 -1.17
C LEU A 305 -33.81 18.83 -1.68
N ALA A 306 -34.91 18.16 -1.36
CA ALA A 306 -36.21 18.55 -1.82
C ALA A 306 -36.88 19.66 -0.98
N GLY A 307 -36.30 19.99 0.18
CA GLY A 307 -36.89 20.93 1.14
C GLY A 307 -38.20 20.42 1.75
N ARG A 308 -38.32 19.12 2.01
CA ARG A 308 -39.56 18.41 2.42
C ARG A 308 -39.34 17.64 3.71
N ARG A 309 -40.40 16.94 4.18
CA ARG A 309 -40.35 16.04 5.36
C ARG A 309 -41.02 14.68 5.11
N ASP A 310 -41.51 14.44 3.90
CA ASP A 310 -42.33 13.29 3.51
C ASP A 310 -41.65 12.38 2.44
N ALA A 311 -40.35 12.50 2.22
CA ALA A 311 -39.64 11.65 1.29
C ALA A 311 -39.72 10.15 1.67
N GLY A 312 -39.74 9.80 2.96
CA GLY A 312 -39.83 8.42 3.42
C GLY A 312 -41.06 7.67 2.88
N PRO A 313 -42.29 8.15 3.15
CA PRO A 313 -43.50 7.59 2.57
C PRO A 313 -43.48 7.49 1.04
N LEU A 314 -43.02 8.53 0.33
CA LEU A 314 -42.96 8.56 -1.14
C LEU A 314 -41.96 7.50 -1.68
N LEU A 315 -40.78 7.38 -1.07
CA LEU A 315 -39.80 6.38 -1.46
C LEU A 315 -40.28 4.97 -1.17
N ALA A 316 -40.96 4.75 -0.05
CA ALA A 316 -41.55 3.46 0.27
C ALA A 316 -42.68 3.08 -0.70
N GLU A 317 -43.47 4.04 -1.20
CA GLU A 317 -44.48 3.84 -2.22
C GLU A 317 -43.85 3.50 -3.56
N LEU A 318 -42.86 4.28 -4.01
CA LEU A 318 -42.11 4.02 -5.24
C LEU A 318 -41.41 2.64 -5.21
N HIS A 319 -40.83 2.27 -4.07
CA HIS A 319 -40.24 0.95 -3.92
C HIS A 319 -41.27 -0.17 -3.98
N ARG A 320 -42.42 -0.05 -3.29
CA ARG A 320 -43.50 -1.05 -3.32
C ARG A 320 -44.07 -1.19 -4.72
N ALA A 321 -44.19 -0.12 -5.46
CA ALA A 321 -44.58 -0.14 -6.88
C ALA A 321 -43.48 -0.67 -7.81
N ASN A 322 -42.31 -1.03 -7.28
CA ASN A 322 -41.12 -1.40 -8.05
C ASN A 322 -40.79 -0.37 -9.16
N ALA A 323 -41.04 0.90 -8.89
CA ALA A 323 -40.91 1.98 -9.86
C ALA A 323 -39.58 2.71 -9.64
N PHE A 324 -38.55 2.37 -10.40
CA PHE A 324 -37.28 3.12 -10.53
C PHE A 324 -36.42 3.26 -9.29
N VAL A 325 -36.93 2.93 -8.09
CA VAL A 325 -36.26 3.10 -6.80
C VAL A 325 -35.93 1.73 -6.21
N GLU A 326 -34.66 1.45 -6.05
CA GLU A 326 -34.15 0.25 -5.39
C GLU A 326 -33.92 0.54 -3.90
N HIS A 327 -34.36 -0.38 -3.02
CA HIS A 327 -34.04 -0.33 -1.59
C HIS A 327 -32.78 -1.14 -1.30
N LEU A 328 -31.76 -0.46 -0.78
CA LEU A 328 -30.46 -1.07 -0.50
C LEU A 328 -30.33 -1.65 0.93
N GLY A 329 -31.43 -1.58 1.71
CA GLY A 329 -31.41 -1.94 3.13
C GLY A 329 -31.16 -0.72 4.04
N HIS A 330 -31.51 -0.84 5.35
CA HIS A 330 -31.32 0.21 6.39
C HIS A 330 -31.79 1.61 5.97
N SER A 331 -32.91 1.72 5.29
CA SER A 331 -33.49 2.98 4.78
C SER A 331 -32.67 3.70 3.70
N TRP A 332 -31.73 3.01 3.04
CA TRP A 332 -31.02 3.54 1.88
C TRP A 332 -31.71 3.13 0.59
N TYR A 333 -31.74 4.05 -0.37
CA TYR A 333 -32.34 3.91 -1.69
C TYR A 333 -31.38 4.34 -2.78
N ARG A 334 -31.61 3.85 -3.99
CA ARG A 334 -30.88 4.24 -5.21
C ARG A 334 -31.86 4.32 -6.36
N LEU A 335 -31.73 5.33 -7.25
CA LEU A 335 -32.40 5.31 -8.53
C LEU A 335 -31.73 4.30 -9.48
N HIS A 336 -32.50 3.72 -10.35
CA HIS A 336 -31.93 2.95 -11.46
C HIS A 336 -30.95 3.84 -12.25
N PRO A 337 -29.71 3.42 -12.55
CA PRO A 337 -28.68 4.28 -13.10
C PRO A 337 -29.07 5.06 -14.35
N LEU A 338 -29.68 4.36 -15.34
CA LEU A 338 -30.12 5.02 -16.56
C LEU A 338 -31.23 6.05 -16.29
N PHE A 339 -32.14 5.75 -15.38
CA PHE A 339 -33.21 6.71 -15.03
C PHE A 339 -32.64 7.93 -14.32
N ALA A 340 -31.66 7.74 -13.44
CA ALA A 340 -30.93 8.85 -12.81
C ALA A 340 -30.23 9.75 -13.84
N GLU A 341 -29.59 9.14 -14.86
CA GLU A 341 -28.94 9.88 -15.96
C GLU A 341 -29.93 10.72 -16.77
N ILE A 342 -31.09 10.14 -17.11
CA ILE A 342 -32.16 10.85 -17.82
C ILE A 342 -32.69 11.99 -16.98
N LEU A 343 -32.96 11.75 -15.70
CA LEU A 343 -33.45 12.78 -14.79
C LEU A 343 -32.43 13.91 -14.59
N LYS A 344 -31.12 13.60 -14.49
CA LYS A 344 -30.05 14.62 -14.44
C LYS A 344 -30.00 15.45 -15.71
N ALA A 345 -30.09 14.82 -16.89
CA ALA A 345 -30.12 15.53 -18.15
C ALA A 345 -31.31 16.47 -18.22
N HIS A 346 -32.52 15.99 -17.84
CA HIS A 346 -33.75 16.77 -17.80
C HIS A 346 -33.67 17.92 -16.77
N LEU A 347 -33.09 17.67 -15.59
CA LEU A 347 -32.84 18.66 -14.55
C LEU A 347 -31.99 19.82 -15.09
N ARG A 348 -30.89 19.51 -15.83
CA ARG A 348 -30.00 20.54 -16.40
C ARG A 348 -30.70 21.44 -17.40
N VAL A 349 -31.57 20.84 -18.25
CA VAL A 349 -32.29 21.60 -19.27
C VAL A 349 -33.42 22.43 -18.65
N ARG A 350 -34.20 21.83 -17.76
CA ARG A 350 -35.39 22.46 -17.19
C ARG A 350 -35.08 23.48 -16.09
N PHE A 351 -34.03 23.26 -15.32
CA PHE A 351 -33.61 24.04 -14.17
C PHE A 351 -32.09 24.33 -14.18
N PRO A 352 -31.62 25.20 -15.10
CA PRO A 352 -30.21 25.53 -15.17
C PRO A 352 -29.67 26.04 -13.82
N GLY A 353 -28.56 25.45 -13.36
CA GLY A 353 -27.92 25.80 -12.09
C GLY A 353 -28.44 25.06 -10.85
N LEU A 354 -29.61 24.40 -10.90
CA LEU A 354 -30.19 23.70 -9.76
C LEU A 354 -29.31 22.51 -9.34
N GLU A 355 -28.69 21.82 -10.28
CA GLU A 355 -27.76 20.69 -10.00
C GLU A 355 -26.65 21.11 -9.03
N THR A 356 -26.03 22.26 -9.26
CA THR A 356 -24.99 22.82 -8.37
C THR A 356 -25.53 23.09 -6.97
N ASP A 357 -26.75 23.64 -6.85
CA ASP A 357 -27.38 23.88 -5.56
C ASP A 357 -27.74 22.57 -4.83
N LEU A 358 -28.18 21.56 -5.54
CA LEU A 358 -28.48 20.24 -4.98
C LEU A 358 -27.22 19.59 -4.45
N HIS A 359 -26.12 19.63 -5.18
CA HIS A 359 -24.83 19.14 -4.70
C HIS A 359 -24.38 19.90 -3.44
N ARG A 360 -24.58 21.23 -3.40
CA ARG A 360 -24.26 22.02 -2.21
C ARG A 360 -25.09 21.61 -1.00
N ARG A 361 -26.41 21.39 -1.17
CA ARG A 361 -27.31 20.89 -0.09
C ARG A 361 -26.93 19.49 0.34
N ALA A 362 -26.61 18.60 -0.61
CA ALA A 362 -26.14 17.25 -0.32
C ALA A 362 -24.85 17.29 0.53
N ALA A 363 -23.88 18.08 0.13
CA ALA A 363 -22.63 18.23 0.87
C ALA A 363 -22.86 18.76 2.30
N GLN A 364 -23.76 19.75 2.46
CA GLN A 364 -24.09 20.30 3.78
C GLN A 364 -24.79 19.28 4.70
N TRP A 365 -25.67 18.45 4.15
CA TRP A 365 -26.34 17.40 4.91
C TRP A 365 -25.35 16.28 5.27
N LEU A 366 -24.56 15.81 4.29
CA LEU A 366 -23.57 14.76 4.45
C LEU A 366 -22.47 15.16 5.46
N ARG A 367 -22.12 16.43 5.54
CA ARG A 367 -21.19 16.95 6.55
C ARG A 367 -21.64 16.65 7.98
N ARG A 368 -22.95 16.53 8.22
CA ARG A 368 -23.53 16.29 9.55
C ARG A 368 -23.83 14.81 9.80
N PHE A 369 -24.21 14.07 8.76
CA PHE A 369 -24.83 12.75 8.90
C PHE A 369 -24.23 11.67 8.01
N GLY A 370 -23.33 12.03 7.11
CA GLY A 370 -22.75 11.12 6.13
C GLY A 370 -21.22 10.98 6.25
N PRO A 371 -20.63 10.15 5.40
CA PRO A 371 -19.18 9.96 5.36
C PRO A 371 -18.50 11.16 4.67
N LEU A 372 -17.26 11.42 5.08
CA LEU A 372 -16.45 12.52 4.55
C LEU A 372 -16.22 12.40 3.02
N PRO A 373 -15.90 11.25 2.43
CA PRO A 373 -15.68 11.16 0.98
C PRO A 373 -16.87 11.64 0.16
N ASP A 374 -18.09 11.26 0.53
CA ASP A 374 -19.31 11.70 -0.16
C ASP A 374 -19.51 13.22 0.01
N THR A 375 -19.22 13.75 1.22
CA THR A 375 -19.25 15.21 1.50
C THR A 375 -18.31 15.96 0.57
N LEU A 376 -17.07 15.49 0.41
CA LEU A 376 -16.06 16.12 -0.45
C LEU A 376 -16.43 16.01 -1.94
N ALA A 377 -16.93 14.86 -2.38
CA ALA A 377 -17.35 14.65 -3.76
C ALA A 377 -18.48 15.62 -4.16
N HIS A 378 -19.51 15.76 -3.32
CA HIS A 378 -20.60 16.67 -3.57
C HIS A 378 -20.21 18.14 -3.42
N GLY A 379 -19.34 18.49 -2.49
CA GLY A 379 -18.77 19.83 -2.36
C GLY A 379 -17.99 20.27 -3.60
N ALA A 380 -17.16 19.36 -4.13
CA ALA A 380 -16.42 19.57 -5.36
C ALA A 380 -17.32 19.67 -6.60
N ALA A 381 -18.35 18.82 -6.69
CA ALA A 381 -19.36 18.89 -7.77
C ALA A 381 -20.18 20.19 -7.74
N ALA A 382 -20.38 20.75 -6.54
CA ALA A 382 -20.99 22.06 -6.36
C ALA A 382 -20.04 23.23 -6.70
N GLY A 383 -18.75 22.98 -6.95
CA GLY A 383 -17.73 24.01 -7.10
C GLY A 383 -17.47 24.81 -5.80
N ASP A 384 -18.01 24.36 -4.66
CA ASP A 384 -17.85 25.01 -3.37
C ASP A 384 -16.56 24.54 -2.68
N TRP A 385 -15.43 24.95 -3.26
CA TRP A 385 -14.13 24.55 -2.80
C TRP A 385 -13.78 25.07 -1.41
N GLY A 386 -14.32 26.21 -1.02
CA GLY A 386 -14.15 26.73 0.35
C GLY A 386 -14.82 25.83 1.39
N PHE A 387 -16.05 25.38 1.11
CA PHE A 387 -16.74 24.40 1.95
C PHE A 387 -16.00 23.05 1.95
N THR A 388 -15.57 22.58 0.78
CA THR A 388 -14.90 21.27 0.61
C THR A 388 -13.59 21.21 1.38
N ALA A 389 -12.76 22.25 1.26
CA ALA A 389 -11.51 22.33 2.01
C ALA A 389 -11.75 22.39 3.53
N ARG A 390 -12.75 23.18 3.95
CA ARG A 390 -13.14 23.28 5.37
C ARG A 390 -13.64 21.93 5.88
N ALA A 391 -14.46 21.21 5.13
CA ALA A 391 -14.96 19.90 5.52
C ALA A 391 -13.82 18.90 5.77
N LEU A 392 -12.79 18.87 4.92
CA LEU A 392 -11.62 18.04 5.07
C LEU A 392 -10.80 18.41 6.33
N VAL A 393 -10.54 19.70 6.51
CA VAL A 393 -9.72 20.21 7.62
C VAL A 393 -10.41 20.04 8.96
N ASP A 394 -11.71 20.36 9.05
CA ASP A 394 -12.49 20.24 10.27
C ASP A 394 -12.65 18.77 10.72
N ASP A 395 -12.64 17.83 9.77
CA ASP A 395 -12.64 16.39 10.05
C ASP A 395 -11.25 15.86 10.39
N LEU A 396 -10.21 16.69 10.43
CA LEU A 396 -8.81 16.33 10.64
C LEU A 396 -8.22 15.36 9.58
N ALA A 397 -8.87 15.22 8.43
CA ALA A 397 -8.47 14.27 7.40
C ALA A 397 -7.28 14.72 6.51
N ILE A 398 -6.66 15.87 6.83
CA ILE A 398 -5.52 16.39 6.05
C ILE A 398 -4.30 15.47 6.05
N GLY A 399 -4.13 14.65 7.10
CA GLY A 399 -3.10 13.62 7.18
C GLY A 399 -3.18 12.57 6.07
N GLN A 400 -4.36 12.36 5.50
CA GLN A 400 -4.58 11.37 4.43
C GLN A 400 -3.82 11.69 3.14
N PHE A 401 -3.37 12.92 2.92
CA PHE A 401 -2.46 13.25 1.82
C PHE A 401 -1.09 12.56 1.93
N PHE A 402 -0.73 12.09 3.12
CA PHE A 402 0.60 11.54 3.44
C PHE A 402 0.57 10.07 3.88
N THR A 403 -0.56 9.38 3.75
CA THR A 403 -0.67 7.96 4.15
C THR A 403 -0.50 6.98 2.99
N GLY A 404 -0.50 7.46 1.75
CA GLY A 404 -0.43 6.63 0.55
C GLY A 404 -1.76 5.95 0.17
N LEU A 405 -2.66 5.70 1.13
CA LEU A 405 -3.88 4.92 0.93
C LEU A 405 -5.00 5.68 0.19
N ARG A 406 -5.17 6.96 0.54
CA ARG A 406 -6.20 7.85 -0.05
C ARG A 406 -5.60 9.09 -0.73
N SER A 407 -4.28 9.22 -0.72
CA SER A 407 -3.58 10.41 -1.20
C SER A 407 -3.83 10.68 -2.68
N GLY A 408 -3.86 9.64 -3.52
CA GLY A 408 -4.16 9.77 -4.97
C GLY A 408 -5.53 10.37 -5.20
N GLY A 409 -6.58 9.80 -4.63
CA GLY A 409 -7.95 10.29 -4.82
C GLY A 409 -8.20 11.69 -4.27
N LEU A 410 -7.63 12.05 -3.10
CA LEU A 410 -7.69 13.41 -2.56
C LEU A 410 -6.89 14.39 -3.42
N GLY A 411 -5.68 13.99 -3.84
CA GLY A 411 -4.84 14.78 -4.74
C GLY A 411 -5.58 15.14 -6.03
N GLU A 412 -6.18 14.15 -6.69
CA GLU A 412 -6.95 14.32 -7.93
C GLU A 412 -8.21 15.20 -7.72
N LEU A 413 -8.94 14.99 -6.62
CA LEU A 413 -10.11 15.81 -6.30
C LEU A 413 -9.73 17.28 -6.22
N PHE A 414 -8.70 17.61 -5.43
CA PHE A 414 -8.31 18.99 -5.17
C PHE A 414 -7.43 19.61 -6.27
N VAL A 415 -6.99 18.88 -7.29
CA VAL A 415 -6.42 19.47 -8.53
C VAL A 415 -7.42 20.40 -9.20
N ARG A 416 -8.72 20.10 -9.11
CA ARG A 416 -9.79 20.92 -9.67
C ARG A 416 -10.08 22.20 -8.87
N MET A 417 -9.52 22.36 -7.67
CA MET A 417 -9.76 23.53 -6.83
C MET A 417 -9.24 24.81 -7.53
N THR A 418 -10.12 25.76 -7.72
CA THR A 418 -9.81 27.00 -8.45
C THR A 418 -8.80 27.85 -7.69
N PRO A 419 -7.90 28.57 -8.38
CA PRO A 419 -6.93 29.48 -7.75
C PRO A 419 -7.58 30.54 -6.87
N ASP A 420 -8.77 31.00 -7.27
CA ASP A 420 -9.51 32.06 -6.59
C ASP A 420 -10.17 31.63 -5.27
N THR A 421 -10.12 30.35 -4.92
CA THR A 421 -10.65 29.87 -3.64
C THR A 421 -9.82 30.45 -2.50
N THR A 422 -10.43 31.29 -1.67
CA THR A 422 -9.80 31.94 -0.52
C THR A 422 -10.15 31.22 0.79
N GLY A 423 -9.32 31.42 1.81
CA GLY A 423 -9.53 30.92 3.16
C GLY A 423 -8.41 30.01 3.66
N ALA A 424 -8.18 30.04 4.97
CA ALA A 424 -7.11 29.29 5.61
C ALA A 424 -7.14 27.79 5.28
N GLU A 425 -8.33 27.19 5.25
CA GLU A 425 -8.50 25.76 4.96
C GLU A 425 -8.13 25.44 3.50
N ALA A 426 -8.46 26.33 2.55
CA ALA A 426 -8.07 26.18 1.15
C ALA A 426 -6.54 26.23 1.00
N ASP A 427 -5.89 27.16 1.68
CA ASP A 427 -4.43 27.26 1.68
C ASP A 427 -3.76 26.08 2.39
N LEU A 428 -4.35 25.54 3.47
CA LEU A 428 -3.87 24.32 4.10
C LEU A 428 -3.93 23.11 3.16
N VAL A 429 -5.02 22.96 2.39
CA VAL A 429 -5.15 21.89 1.40
C VAL A 429 -4.15 22.07 0.26
N ARG A 430 -3.95 23.30 -0.24
CA ARG A 430 -2.88 23.57 -1.21
C ARG A 430 -1.51 23.23 -0.66
N ALA A 431 -1.21 23.68 0.57
CA ALA A 431 0.04 23.38 1.23
C ALA A 431 0.27 21.86 1.38
N ALA A 432 -0.76 21.10 1.79
CA ALA A 432 -0.67 19.65 1.91
C ALA A 432 -0.37 18.98 0.55
N ARG A 433 -1.04 19.43 -0.52
CA ARG A 433 -0.79 18.94 -1.88
C ARG A 433 0.61 19.30 -2.38
N GLU A 434 1.08 20.52 -2.14
CA GLU A 434 2.42 20.95 -2.52
C GLU A 434 3.50 20.18 -1.73
N LEU A 435 3.27 19.92 -0.43
CA LEU A 435 4.16 19.11 0.41
C LEU A 435 4.19 17.64 -0.02
N SER A 436 3.04 17.05 -0.39
CA SER A 436 3.01 15.68 -0.91
C SER A 436 3.77 15.56 -2.23
N GLY A 437 3.73 16.63 -3.07
CA GLY A 437 4.54 16.76 -4.29
C GLY A 437 5.95 17.32 -4.07
N ARG A 438 6.37 17.52 -2.81
CA ARG A 438 7.69 18.07 -2.41
C ARG A 438 8.05 19.44 -3.01
N ARG A 439 7.07 20.26 -3.36
CA ARG A 439 7.26 21.64 -3.82
C ARG A 439 7.27 22.59 -2.61
N LEU A 440 8.40 22.63 -1.91
CA LEU A 440 8.53 23.26 -0.59
C LEU A 440 8.25 24.76 -0.58
N ASP A 441 8.73 25.50 -1.60
CA ASP A 441 8.56 26.97 -1.67
C ASP A 441 7.07 27.35 -1.79
N HIS A 442 6.33 26.65 -2.68
CA HIS A 442 4.89 26.87 -2.83
C HIS A 442 4.12 26.48 -1.57
N ALA A 443 4.48 25.35 -0.97
CA ALA A 443 3.86 24.89 0.27
C ALA A 443 4.07 25.89 1.40
N GLN A 444 5.26 26.45 1.52
CA GLN A 444 5.59 27.43 2.56
C GLN A 444 4.80 28.71 2.39
N ALA A 445 4.65 29.22 1.15
CA ALA A 445 3.84 30.39 0.85
C ALA A 445 2.38 30.21 1.30
N HIS A 446 1.77 29.04 1.00
CA HIS A 446 0.41 28.72 1.43
C HIS A 446 0.29 28.56 2.95
N LEU A 447 1.28 27.93 3.61
CA LEU A 447 1.30 27.82 5.07
C LEU A 447 1.37 29.18 5.76
N GLU A 448 2.18 30.10 5.25
CA GLU A 448 2.30 31.45 5.78
C GLU A 448 0.99 32.25 5.59
N GLN A 449 0.33 32.06 4.45
CA GLN A 449 -0.98 32.68 4.21
C GLN A 449 -2.04 32.10 5.17
N ALA A 450 -2.12 30.79 5.31
CA ALA A 450 -3.04 30.13 6.24
C ALA A 450 -2.82 30.61 7.68
N ARG A 451 -1.57 30.72 8.14
CA ARG A 451 -1.26 31.24 9.49
C ARG A 451 -1.72 32.66 9.71
N ARG A 452 -1.49 33.53 8.74
CA ARG A 452 -1.95 34.94 8.82
C ARG A 452 -3.48 35.01 8.96
N GLU A 453 -4.19 34.19 8.23
CA GLU A 453 -5.66 34.14 8.29
C GLU A 453 -6.15 33.54 9.61
N LEU A 454 -5.56 32.44 10.07
CA LEU A 454 -5.89 31.81 11.35
C LEU A 454 -5.62 32.72 12.55
N ALA A 455 -4.55 33.51 12.49
CA ALA A 455 -4.24 34.51 13.52
C ALA A 455 -5.30 35.63 13.61
N ARG A 456 -5.87 36.03 12.46
CA ARG A 456 -6.94 37.05 12.41
C ARG A 456 -8.31 36.53 12.84
N ALA A 457 -8.55 35.21 12.67
CA ALA A 457 -9.85 34.60 12.89
C ALA A 457 -10.24 34.39 14.37
N GLY A 458 -9.31 34.61 15.31
CA GLY A 458 -9.57 34.45 16.75
C GLY A 458 -9.59 32.96 17.22
N PRO A 459 -9.89 32.68 18.49
CA PRO A 459 -10.02 31.32 19.00
C PRO A 459 -11.23 30.60 18.38
N GLY A 460 -11.17 29.27 18.19
CA GLY A 460 -12.32 28.49 17.72
C GLY A 460 -12.08 27.67 16.43
N ARG A 461 -10.87 27.71 15.84
CA ARG A 461 -10.48 26.89 14.66
C ARG A 461 -9.39 25.88 15.03
N ALA A 462 -9.60 25.11 16.10
CA ALA A 462 -8.60 24.17 16.63
C ALA A 462 -8.16 23.15 15.58
N ALA A 463 -9.09 22.60 14.79
CA ALA A 463 -8.79 21.63 13.73
C ALA A 463 -7.90 22.22 12.64
N ALA A 464 -8.17 23.44 12.16
CA ALA A 464 -7.37 24.12 11.16
C ALA A 464 -5.98 24.50 11.69
N ARG A 465 -5.90 24.96 12.94
CA ARG A 465 -4.62 25.24 13.60
C ARG A 465 -3.78 23.98 13.81
N LEU A 466 -4.43 22.87 14.21
CA LEU A 466 -3.74 21.58 14.35
C LEU A 466 -3.24 21.07 13.00
N SER A 467 -4.05 21.16 11.95
CA SER A 467 -3.66 20.83 10.58
C SER A 467 -2.47 21.68 10.11
N CYS A 468 -2.51 23.00 10.38
CA CYS A 468 -1.41 23.91 10.06
C CYS A 468 -0.12 23.49 10.80
N ALA A 469 -0.20 23.22 12.11
CA ALA A 469 0.94 22.81 12.90
C ALA A 469 1.51 21.45 12.45
N LEU A 470 0.68 20.49 12.07
CA LEU A 470 1.12 19.20 11.50
C LEU A 470 1.90 19.42 10.19
N LEU A 471 1.37 20.24 9.27
CA LEU A 471 2.05 20.57 8.02
C LEU A 471 3.35 21.36 8.25
N ASP A 472 3.40 22.18 9.30
CA ASP A 472 4.62 22.88 9.72
C ASP A 472 5.70 21.93 10.19
N ILE A 473 5.36 20.88 10.94
CA ILE A 473 6.31 19.85 11.38
C ILE A 473 6.89 19.11 10.15
N LEU A 474 6.04 18.78 9.19
CA LEU A 474 6.49 18.13 7.94
C LEU A 474 7.39 19.08 7.12
N ALA A 475 7.01 20.33 6.94
CA ALA A 475 7.83 21.33 6.25
C ALA A 475 9.18 21.56 6.97
N ALA A 476 9.17 21.64 8.30
CA ALA A 476 10.36 21.80 9.12
C ALA A 476 11.31 20.58 9.01
N ARG A 477 10.78 19.35 8.98
CA ARG A 477 11.55 18.15 8.68
C ARG A 477 12.23 18.24 7.32
N LEU A 478 11.47 18.58 6.28
CA LEU A 478 11.96 18.62 4.89
C LEU A 478 12.98 19.75 4.64
N THR A 479 12.92 20.81 5.42
CA THR A 479 13.87 21.93 5.35
C THR A 479 15.03 21.84 6.37
N GLY A 480 15.06 20.82 7.21
CA GLY A 480 16.10 20.70 8.26
C GLY A 480 16.02 21.78 9.32
N ALA A 481 14.83 22.15 9.79
CA ALA A 481 14.57 23.19 10.78
C ALA A 481 14.00 22.61 12.10
N PRO A 482 14.78 21.88 12.93
CA PRO A 482 14.26 21.15 14.09
C PRO A 482 13.60 22.04 15.15
N GLY A 483 14.07 23.25 15.37
CA GLY A 483 13.46 24.19 16.31
C GLY A 483 12.02 24.58 15.91
N ARG A 484 11.75 24.70 14.60
CA ARG A 484 10.41 24.96 14.08
C ARG A 484 9.49 23.75 14.28
N ALA A 485 10.02 22.53 14.09
CA ALA A 485 9.26 21.29 14.33
C ALA A 485 8.86 21.16 15.81
N GLU A 486 9.74 21.45 16.76
CA GLU A 486 9.42 21.41 18.19
C GLU A 486 8.35 22.42 18.59
N HIS A 487 8.48 23.66 18.12
CA HIS A 487 7.47 24.70 18.40
C HIS A 487 6.09 24.30 17.86
N ALA A 488 6.05 23.78 16.64
CA ALA A 488 4.79 23.29 16.05
C ALA A 488 4.25 22.07 16.81
N ALA A 489 5.11 21.15 17.29
CA ALA A 489 4.68 19.99 18.09
C ALA A 489 4.12 20.39 19.46
N GLU A 490 4.64 21.46 20.06
CA GLU A 490 4.10 22.04 21.29
C GLU A 490 2.70 22.62 21.06
N THR A 491 2.53 23.33 19.95
CA THR A 491 1.23 23.84 19.50
C THR A 491 0.21 22.71 19.31
N VAL A 492 0.60 21.61 18.65
CA VAL A 492 -0.25 20.42 18.49
C VAL A 492 -0.67 19.85 19.85
N ARG A 493 0.25 19.77 20.81
CA ARG A 493 -0.01 19.22 22.15
C ARG A 493 -1.08 20.03 22.89
N GLU A 494 -1.05 21.34 22.77
CA GLU A 494 -2.05 22.22 23.38
C GLU A 494 -3.39 22.12 22.66
N LEU A 495 -3.41 22.18 21.31
CA LEU A 495 -4.63 22.14 20.51
C LEU A 495 -5.38 20.80 20.63
N ARG A 496 -4.66 19.70 20.86
CA ARG A 496 -5.30 18.39 21.10
C ARG A 496 -6.24 18.37 22.31
N LYS A 497 -6.03 19.26 23.30
CA LYS A 497 -6.92 19.38 24.47
C LYS A 497 -8.25 20.05 24.10
N GLU A 498 -8.29 20.81 23.02
CA GLU A 498 -9.48 21.53 22.55
C GLU A 498 -10.35 20.69 21.59
N ILE A 499 -9.81 19.56 21.09
CA ILE A 499 -10.45 18.70 20.07
C ILE A 499 -11.09 17.50 20.74
N PRO A 500 -12.34 17.12 20.38
CA PRO A 500 -12.98 15.93 20.90
C PRO A 500 -12.16 14.67 20.65
N ALA A 501 -12.00 13.82 21.66
CA ALA A 501 -11.23 12.57 21.57
C ALA A 501 -11.76 11.65 20.46
N GLU A 502 -13.08 11.54 20.32
CA GLU A 502 -13.73 10.73 19.28
C GLU A 502 -13.35 11.13 17.85
N LEU A 503 -13.07 12.42 17.63
CA LEU A 503 -12.59 12.92 16.35
C LEU A 503 -11.12 12.52 16.12
N LEU A 504 -10.29 12.61 17.15
CA LEU A 504 -8.89 12.20 17.07
C LEU A 504 -8.73 10.67 16.89
N ASP A 505 -9.59 9.89 17.52
CA ASP A 505 -9.57 8.42 17.45
C ASP A 505 -9.92 7.90 16.05
N ARG A 506 -10.68 8.68 15.27
CA ARG A 506 -10.97 8.36 13.86
C ARG A 506 -9.76 8.54 12.92
N HIS A 507 -8.72 9.24 13.39
CA HIS A 507 -7.54 9.59 12.59
C HIS A 507 -6.23 9.09 13.25
N PRO A 508 -6.02 7.76 13.33
CA PRO A 508 -4.81 7.18 13.92
C PRO A 508 -3.52 7.56 13.15
N GLU A 509 -3.67 7.98 11.89
CA GLU A 509 -2.56 8.49 11.08
C GLU A 509 -1.97 9.79 11.62
N LEU A 510 -2.76 10.66 12.26
CA LEU A 510 -2.27 11.97 12.74
C LEU A 510 -1.17 11.82 13.81
N PRO A 511 -1.36 11.08 14.92
CA PRO A 511 -0.30 10.88 15.91
C PRO A 511 0.90 10.13 15.30
N ALA A 512 0.68 9.21 14.37
CA ALA A 512 1.77 8.49 13.70
C ALA A 512 2.62 9.42 12.84
N LEU A 513 2.00 10.26 11.99
CA LEU A 513 2.69 11.26 11.17
C LEU A 513 3.43 12.27 12.04
N LEU A 514 2.76 12.81 13.07
CA LEU A 514 3.36 13.75 14.02
C LEU A 514 4.64 13.19 14.63
N GLN A 515 4.57 11.98 15.20
CA GLN A 515 5.72 11.37 15.88
C GLN A 515 6.84 11.01 14.90
N THR A 516 6.51 10.54 13.70
CA THR A 516 7.49 10.20 12.66
C THR A 516 8.24 11.45 12.19
N HIS A 517 7.52 12.54 11.87
CA HIS A 517 8.16 13.77 11.37
C HIS A 517 8.92 14.52 12.47
N LEU A 518 8.40 14.55 13.69
CA LEU A 518 9.10 15.12 14.83
C LEU A 518 10.36 14.30 15.19
N GLY A 519 10.25 12.98 15.15
CA GLY A 519 11.38 12.06 15.35
C GLY A 519 12.50 12.30 14.33
N ALA A 520 12.15 12.51 13.05
CA ALA A 520 13.08 12.84 11.99
C ALA A 520 13.78 14.20 12.23
N ALA A 521 13.02 15.21 12.64
CA ALA A 521 13.57 16.53 12.97
C ALA A 521 14.52 16.45 14.18
N ARG A 522 14.20 15.65 15.19
CA ARG A 522 15.07 15.39 16.36
C ARG A 522 16.32 14.62 15.97
N LEU A 523 16.19 13.63 15.07
CA LEU A 523 17.34 12.92 14.52
C LEU A 523 18.28 13.87 13.79
N TRP A 524 17.73 14.78 12.96
CA TRP A 524 18.56 15.82 12.31
C TRP A 524 19.29 16.71 13.29
N ALA A 525 18.65 17.04 14.42
CA ALA A 525 19.26 17.83 15.50
C ALA A 525 20.28 17.06 16.34
N GLY A 526 20.51 15.77 16.10
CA GLY A 526 21.41 14.93 16.90
C GLY A 526 20.85 14.51 18.27
N ARG A 527 19.54 14.73 18.52
CA ARG A 527 18.87 14.34 19.77
C ARG A 527 18.35 12.90 19.68
N PHE A 528 19.28 11.95 19.76
CA PHE A 528 19.03 10.54 19.46
C PHE A 528 18.00 9.87 20.38
N ASP A 529 18.05 10.16 21.69
CA ASP A 529 17.12 9.56 22.65
C ASP A 529 15.69 10.08 22.45
N ASP A 530 15.53 11.39 22.22
CA ASP A 530 14.26 12.02 21.91
C ASP A 530 13.69 11.55 20.58
N ALA A 531 14.57 11.36 19.56
CA ALA A 531 14.18 10.80 18.27
C ALA A 531 13.71 9.36 18.42
N ARG A 532 14.45 8.53 19.17
CA ARG A 532 14.09 7.13 19.45
C ARG A 532 12.73 7.03 20.16
N ALA A 533 12.53 7.88 21.17
CA ALA A 533 11.26 7.91 21.91
C ALA A 533 10.07 8.25 20.97
N ALA A 534 10.23 9.25 20.11
CA ALA A 534 9.18 9.65 19.17
C ALA A 534 8.89 8.57 18.11
N LEU A 535 9.93 7.96 17.54
CA LEU A 535 9.79 6.98 16.45
C LEU A 535 9.30 5.60 16.90
N SER A 536 9.41 5.28 18.19
CA SER A 536 9.07 3.94 18.70
C SER A 536 7.58 3.60 18.60
N ALA A 537 6.70 4.57 18.85
CA ALA A 537 5.26 4.36 18.80
C ALA A 537 4.74 4.12 17.36
N PRO A 538 5.09 4.96 16.34
CA PRO A 538 4.75 4.66 14.95
C PRO A 538 5.31 3.33 14.46
N ALA A 539 6.56 3.00 14.81
CA ALA A 539 7.22 1.76 14.41
C ALA A 539 6.53 0.50 14.97
N ALA A 540 5.82 0.61 16.10
CA ALA A 540 5.07 -0.48 16.72
C ALA A 540 3.63 -0.62 16.17
N GLY A 541 3.14 0.32 15.38
CA GLY A 541 1.81 0.32 14.79
C GLY A 541 1.58 -0.91 13.90
N SER A 542 0.32 -1.36 13.76
CA SER A 542 -0.04 -2.54 12.96
C SER A 542 -1.14 -2.29 11.91
N GLY A 543 -1.72 -1.09 11.89
CA GLY A 543 -2.81 -0.73 10.98
C GLY A 543 -2.35 -0.27 9.60
N GLY A 544 -3.17 -0.48 8.56
CA GLY A 544 -2.89 -0.01 7.20
C GLY A 544 -2.79 1.51 7.12
N ALA A 545 -3.66 2.25 7.82
CA ALA A 545 -3.64 3.73 7.86
C ALA A 545 -2.32 4.33 8.40
N THR A 546 -1.55 3.55 9.15
CA THR A 546 -0.26 3.96 9.72
C THR A 546 0.94 3.27 9.04
N ALA A 547 0.73 2.53 7.95
CA ALA A 547 1.77 1.74 7.30
C ALA A 547 2.95 2.59 6.79
N LEU A 548 2.67 3.68 6.09
CA LEU A 548 3.71 4.58 5.58
C LEU A 548 4.48 5.28 6.71
N PRO A 549 3.84 5.93 7.71
CA PRO A 549 4.56 6.46 8.87
C PRO A 549 5.38 5.42 9.62
N ARG A 550 4.94 4.16 9.68
CA ARG A 550 5.68 3.08 10.32
C ARG A 550 6.92 2.68 9.52
N GLU A 551 6.82 2.54 8.21
CA GLU A 551 7.95 2.26 7.32
C GLU A 551 9.01 3.35 7.47
N GLU A 552 8.64 4.62 7.39
CA GLU A 552 9.54 5.75 7.60
C GLU A 552 10.18 5.74 9.00
N ALA A 553 9.40 5.49 10.05
CA ALA A 553 9.91 5.42 11.43
C ALA A 553 10.92 4.28 11.61
N LEU A 554 10.67 3.11 11.02
CA LEU A 554 11.61 1.98 11.04
C LEU A 554 12.93 2.33 10.32
N GLY A 555 12.86 2.99 9.16
CA GLY A 555 14.05 3.45 8.42
C GLY A 555 14.89 4.43 9.22
N GLN A 556 14.28 5.39 9.90
CA GLN A 556 14.97 6.35 10.75
C GLN A 556 15.54 5.72 12.04
N LEU A 557 14.81 4.79 12.66
CA LEU A 557 15.34 4.00 13.78
C LEU A 557 16.49 3.10 13.37
N ALA A 558 16.48 2.59 12.15
CA ALA A 558 17.59 1.82 11.59
C ALA A 558 18.82 2.70 11.39
N LEU A 559 18.66 3.91 10.85
CA LEU A 559 19.76 4.88 10.75
C LEU A 559 20.32 5.22 12.15
N LEU A 560 19.46 5.49 13.11
CA LEU A 560 19.85 5.82 14.48
C LEU A 560 20.63 4.67 15.13
N ASP A 561 20.20 3.42 14.96
CA ASP A 561 20.95 2.26 15.45
C ASP A 561 22.30 2.13 14.74
N TYR A 562 22.37 2.42 13.44
CA TYR A 562 23.62 2.42 12.69
C TYR A 562 24.61 3.48 13.19
N LEU A 563 24.16 4.74 13.33
CA LEU A 563 24.97 5.86 13.80
C LEU A 563 25.52 5.61 15.22
N THR A 564 24.75 4.94 16.08
CA THR A 564 25.16 4.55 17.44
C THR A 564 25.98 3.26 17.50
N GLY A 565 26.30 2.65 16.34
CA GLY A 565 27.20 1.51 16.22
C GLY A 565 26.57 0.13 16.41
N TRP A 566 25.27 -0.04 16.10
CA TRP A 566 24.52 -1.29 16.17
C TRP A 566 24.12 -1.81 14.78
N PRO A 567 25.04 -2.28 13.93
CA PRO A 567 24.76 -2.62 12.54
C PRO A 567 23.75 -3.76 12.37
N THR A 568 23.76 -4.80 13.20
CA THR A 568 22.78 -5.90 13.12
C THR A 568 21.37 -5.44 13.53
N ARG A 569 21.25 -4.50 14.48
CA ARG A 569 19.93 -3.92 14.82
C ARG A 569 19.41 -3.04 13.68
N ALA A 570 20.31 -2.26 13.08
CA ALA A 570 20.00 -1.43 11.91
C ALA A 570 19.51 -2.27 10.73
N GLU A 571 20.25 -3.33 10.38
CA GLU A 571 19.86 -4.28 9.32
C GLU A 571 18.48 -4.87 9.58
N ARG A 572 18.23 -5.37 10.80
CA ARG A 572 16.94 -5.99 11.14
C ARG A 572 15.77 -5.03 10.99
N LYS A 573 15.90 -3.77 11.41
CA LYS A 573 14.86 -2.75 11.25
C LYS A 573 14.68 -2.36 9.78
N SER A 574 15.77 -2.23 9.03
CA SER A 574 15.73 -1.99 7.59
C SER A 574 14.99 -3.10 6.84
N LEU A 575 15.28 -4.35 7.15
CA LEU A 575 14.57 -5.49 6.55
C LEU A 575 13.09 -5.54 6.96
N ALA A 576 12.77 -5.17 8.20
CA ALA A 576 11.38 -5.06 8.64
C ALA A 576 10.63 -3.96 7.87
N ALA A 577 11.26 -2.80 7.61
CA ALA A 577 10.67 -1.73 6.81
C ALA A 577 10.42 -2.19 5.35
N LEU A 578 11.36 -2.91 4.73
CA LEU A 578 11.19 -3.48 3.40
C LEU A 578 10.03 -4.49 3.35
N THR A 579 9.98 -5.40 4.35
CA THR A 579 8.90 -6.40 4.45
C THR A 579 7.53 -5.73 4.61
N ASP A 580 7.44 -4.65 5.40
CA ASP A 580 6.21 -3.88 5.56
C ASP A 580 5.83 -3.15 4.28
N ALA A 581 6.80 -2.54 3.58
CA ALA A 581 6.55 -1.90 2.29
C ALA A 581 6.00 -2.88 1.25
N GLU A 582 6.57 -4.09 1.17
CA GLU A 582 6.06 -5.16 0.31
C GLU A 582 4.66 -5.64 0.75
N ARG A 583 4.47 -5.85 2.06
CA ARG A 583 3.20 -6.33 2.63
C ARG A 583 2.03 -5.40 2.35
N PHE A 584 2.26 -4.10 2.43
CA PHE A 584 1.24 -3.06 2.23
C PHE A 584 1.26 -2.49 0.81
N SER A 585 2.17 -2.95 -0.05
CA SER A 585 2.45 -2.47 -1.42
C SER A 585 2.37 -0.95 -1.51
N LEU A 586 3.13 -0.31 -0.64
CA LEU A 586 3.16 1.15 -0.58
C LEU A 586 3.66 1.69 -1.93
N ALA A 587 2.82 2.43 -2.63
CA ALA A 587 3.21 3.12 -3.84
C ALA A 587 4.20 4.24 -3.47
N GLU A 588 5.41 4.20 -4.05
CA GLU A 588 6.48 5.20 -3.84
C GLU A 588 6.78 5.52 -2.36
N PRO A 589 7.15 4.53 -1.53
CA PRO A 589 7.44 4.80 -0.13
C PRO A 589 8.68 5.67 -0.01
N ALA A 590 8.48 6.88 0.48
CA ALA A 590 9.52 7.91 0.59
C ALA A 590 10.68 7.51 1.53
N GLY A 591 10.45 6.57 2.43
CA GLY A 591 11.43 6.06 3.39
C GLY A 591 12.37 5.00 2.84
N LEU A 592 12.00 4.27 1.78
CA LEU A 592 12.82 3.16 1.26
C LEU A 592 14.21 3.59 0.77
N GLY A 593 14.37 4.80 0.28
CA GLY A 593 15.68 5.34 -0.08
C GLY A 593 16.63 5.31 1.12
N LEU A 594 16.19 5.79 2.29
CA LEU A 594 16.96 5.79 3.54
C LEU A 594 17.29 4.37 4.01
N VAL A 595 16.32 3.47 3.93
CA VAL A 595 16.50 2.05 4.31
C VAL A 595 17.62 1.39 3.50
N HIS A 596 17.65 1.61 2.18
CA HIS A 596 18.72 1.07 1.32
C HIS A 596 20.07 1.73 1.62
N LEU A 597 20.11 3.03 1.99
CA LEU A 597 21.34 3.71 2.43
C LEU A 597 21.92 3.09 3.69
N VAL A 598 21.05 2.78 4.68
CA VAL A 598 21.48 2.10 5.92
C VAL A 598 22.04 0.71 5.63
N LEU A 599 21.34 -0.08 4.78
CA LEU A 599 21.82 -1.40 4.38
C LEU A 599 23.14 -1.32 3.61
N ALA A 600 23.33 -0.31 2.74
CA ALA A 600 24.58 -0.07 2.04
C ALA A 600 25.72 0.24 3.03
N ALA A 601 25.47 1.07 4.04
CA ALA A 601 26.45 1.40 5.06
C ALA A 601 26.85 0.16 5.89
N VAL A 602 25.89 -0.71 6.23
CA VAL A 602 26.15 -1.99 6.91
C VAL A 602 26.98 -2.94 6.01
N ALA A 603 26.67 -3.00 4.70
CA ALA A 603 27.41 -3.79 3.73
C ALA A 603 28.87 -3.31 3.60
N VAL A 604 29.12 -2.00 3.63
CA VAL A 604 30.49 -1.45 3.67
C VAL A 604 31.24 -1.91 4.93
N ASP A 605 30.62 -1.90 6.11
CA ASP A 605 31.26 -2.38 7.36
C ASP A 605 31.57 -3.88 7.33
N ARG A 606 30.83 -4.65 6.54
CA ARG A 606 31.03 -6.09 6.30
C ARG A 606 31.99 -6.39 5.14
N ASP A 607 32.46 -5.37 4.44
CA ASP A 607 33.28 -5.47 3.22
C ASP A 607 32.59 -6.17 2.05
N GLU A 608 31.25 -6.01 1.95
CA GLU A 608 30.36 -6.49 0.88
C GLU A 608 30.15 -5.33 -0.12
N LEU A 609 31.23 -4.92 -0.83
CA LEU A 609 31.28 -3.64 -1.53
C LEU A 609 30.41 -3.57 -2.80
N ASP A 610 30.19 -4.70 -3.46
CA ASP A 610 29.34 -4.78 -4.66
C ASP A 610 27.86 -4.71 -4.27
N ASP A 611 27.47 -5.37 -3.17
CA ASP A 611 26.13 -5.27 -2.59
C ASP A 611 25.86 -3.85 -2.11
N ALA A 612 26.86 -3.22 -1.47
CA ALA A 612 26.75 -1.81 -1.06
C ALA A 612 26.49 -0.87 -2.24
N GLN A 613 27.15 -1.07 -3.39
CA GLN A 613 26.91 -0.28 -4.60
C GLN A 613 25.48 -0.50 -5.12
N ALA A 614 25.06 -1.75 -5.25
CA ALA A 614 23.72 -2.07 -5.73
C ALA A 614 22.62 -1.44 -4.83
N LEU A 615 22.84 -1.42 -3.51
CA LEU A 615 21.94 -0.77 -2.55
C LEU A 615 21.94 0.76 -2.69
N LEU A 616 23.09 1.38 -2.93
CA LEU A 616 23.20 2.82 -3.21
C LEU A 616 22.50 3.21 -4.50
N ASP A 617 22.63 2.40 -5.55
CA ASP A 617 21.97 2.62 -6.83
C ASP A 617 20.44 2.53 -6.67
N ARG A 618 19.94 1.54 -5.91
CA ARG A 618 18.51 1.45 -5.57
C ARG A 618 18.03 2.63 -4.75
N ALA A 619 18.81 3.06 -3.74
CA ALA A 619 18.48 4.23 -2.94
C ALA A 619 18.35 5.49 -3.80
N THR A 620 19.23 5.65 -4.82
CA THR A 620 19.20 6.78 -5.73
C THR A 620 17.96 6.74 -6.64
N ALA A 621 17.60 5.56 -7.14
CA ALA A 621 16.42 5.38 -7.99
C ALA A 621 15.10 5.65 -7.23
N LEU A 622 15.07 5.38 -5.92
CA LEU A 622 13.88 5.59 -5.06
C LEU A 622 13.88 6.97 -4.37
N GLN A 623 14.88 7.81 -4.62
CA GLN A 623 14.99 9.07 -3.92
C GLN A 623 14.05 10.12 -4.50
N PRO A 624 13.13 10.68 -3.70
CA PRO A 624 12.29 11.79 -4.12
C PRO A 624 13.14 13.07 -4.28
N VAL A 625 12.72 13.94 -5.21
CA VAL A 625 13.40 15.21 -5.50
C VAL A 625 12.50 16.37 -5.05
N PRO A 626 12.99 17.26 -4.18
CA PRO A 626 14.25 17.20 -3.43
C PRO A 626 14.23 16.15 -2.31
N PRO A 627 15.38 15.55 -1.97
CA PRO A 627 15.48 14.65 -0.83
C PRO A 627 15.36 15.42 0.48
N ASP A 628 14.89 14.75 1.56
CA ASP A 628 15.00 15.31 2.89
C ASP A 628 16.47 15.33 3.38
N PRO A 629 16.84 16.24 4.29
CA PRO A 629 18.22 16.43 4.73
C PRO A 629 18.85 15.16 5.34
N VAL A 630 18.08 14.36 6.10
CA VAL A 630 18.57 13.10 6.71
C VAL A 630 19.00 12.11 5.62
N THR A 631 18.14 11.91 4.62
CA THR A 631 18.41 11.01 3.49
C THR A 631 19.56 11.54 2.64
N ALA A 632 19.63 12.85 2.39
CA ALA A 632 20.70 13.47 1.62
C ALA A 632 22.08 13.31 2.31
N ALA A 633 22.16 13.59 3.59
CA ALA A 633 23.39 13.42 4.38
C ALA A 633 23.80 11.93 4.44
N SER A 634 22.86 11.04 4.70
CA SER A 634 23.12 9.60 4.75
C SER A 634 23.68 9.09 3.42
N ARG A 635 23.18 9.58 2.28
CA ARG A 635 23.69 9.24 0.94
C ARG A 635 25.12 9.70 0.73
N VAL A 636 25.41 10.97 1.04
CA VAL A 636 26.78 11.53 0.93
C VAL A 636 27.77 10.70 1.75
N ILE A 637 27.43 10.42 3.01
CA ILE A 637 28.28 9.66 3.93
C ILE A 637 28.48 8.21 3.44
N ALA A 638 27.39 7.51 3.05
CA ALA A 638 27.48 6.12 2.60
C ALA A 638 28.28 5.99 1.29
N GLN A 639 28.08 6.91 0.34
CA GLN A 639 28.81 6.96 -0.93
C GLN A 639 30.30 7.22 -0.69
N ALA A 640 30.65 8.22 0.12
CA ALA A 640 32.05 8.54 0.42
C ALA A 640 32.75 7.39 1.18
N ARG A 641 32.05 6.70 2.08
CA ARG A 641 32.57 5.50 2.76
C ARG A 641 32.79 4.33 1.79
N LEU A 642 31.93 4.12 0.83
CA LEU A 642 32.12 3.09 -0.20
C LEU A 642 33.34 3.40 -1.09
N GLN A 643 33.49 4.67 -1.52
CA GLN A 643 34.66 5.11 -2.30
C GLN A 643 35.97 4.91 -1.52
N LEU A 644 35.97 5.29 -0.25
CA LEU A 644 37.11 5.06 0.64
C LEU A 644 37.41 3.56 0.80
N ALA A 645 36.40 2.73 0.96
CA ALA A 645 36.55 1.27 1.08
C ALA A 645 37.13 0.65 -0.21
N ARG A 646 36.88 1.24 -1.36
CA ARG A 646 37.44 0.87 -2.68
C ARG A 646 38.85 1.43 -2.92
N GLY A 647 39.43 2.15 -1.98
CA GLY A 647 40.74 2.77 -2.11
C GLY A 647 40.77 4.02 -2.96
N GLN A 648 39.71 4.79 -2.97
CA GLN A 648 39.53 6.03 -3.71
C GLN A 648 39.39 7.23 -2.76
N PRO A 649 40.42 7.59 -1.96
CA PRO A 649 40.30 8.62 -0.95
C PRO A 649 40.01 10.02 -1.52
N GLY A 650 40.56 10.37 -2.69
CA GLY A 650 40.29 11.64 -3.36
C GLY A 650 38.83 11.81 -3.75
N ALA A 651 38.21 10.77 -4.33
CA ALA A 651 36.78 10.77 -4.65
C ALA A 651 35.91 10.84 -3.38
N ALA A 652 36.33 10.17 -2.30
CA ALA A 652 35.64 10.24 -1.02
C ALA A 652 35.66 11.65 -0.40
N LEU A 653 36.79 12.37 -0.53
CA LEU A 653 36.92 13.77 -0.09
C LEU A 653 36.03 14.71 -0.91
N GLU A 654 36.01 14.54 -2.24
CA GLU A 654 35.12 15.31 -3.13
C GLU A 654 33.65 15.09 -2.79
N THR A 655 33.25 13.82 -2.62
CA THR A 655 31.88 13.47 -2.23
C THR A 655 31.51 14.03 -0.86
N ALA A 656 32.40 13.91 0.13
CA ALA A 656 32.20 14.42 1.50
C ALA A 656 32.12 15.96 1.56
N GLY A 657 32.72 16.65 0.57
CA GLY A 657 32.61 18.12 0.43
C GLY A 657 31.27 18.59 -0.14
N SER A 658 30.36 17.69 -0.53
CA SER A 658 29.04 18.06 -1.05
C SER A 658 28.17 18.66 0.03
N THR A 659 27.56 19.81 -0.28
CA THR A 659 26.64 20.49 0.65
C THR A 659 25.27 19.81 0.69
N VAL A 660 24.73 19.60 1.88
CA VAL A 660 23.34 19.17 2.10
C VAL A 660 22.48 20.40 2.36
N PRO A 661 21.48 20.70 1.52
CA PRO A 661 20.61 21.84 1.74
C PRO A 661 19.78 21.63 3.02
N ALA A 662 19.99 22.47 4.03
CA ALA A 662 19.21 22.45 5.26
C ALA A 662 19.27 23.84 5.94
N ALA A 663 18.22 24.20 6.68
CA ALA A 663 18.15 25.46 7.41
C ALA A 663 19.17 25.52 8.56
N VAL A 664 19.47 24.38 9.15
CA VAL A 664 20.45 24.26 10.25
C VAL A 664 21.33 23.04 9.98
N ALA A 665 22.63 23.14 10.21
CA ALA A 665 23.57 22.05 10.12
C ALA A 665 23.25 20.96 11.16
N SER A 666 23.50 19.69 10.80
CA SER A 666 23.24 18.55 11.66
C SER A 666 24.53 18.10 12.34
N PRO A 667 24.58 18.07 13.69
CA PRO A 667 25.79 17.66 14.42
C PRO A 667 26.28 16.25 14.04
N TRP A 668 25.37 15.30 13.87
CA TRP A 668 25.75 13.93 13.50
C TRP A 668 26.24 13.83 12.04
N ALA A 669 25.63 14.62 11.13
CA ALA A 669 26.04 14.62 9.73
C ALA A 669 27.44 15.22 9.57
N GLU A 670 27.74 16.31 10.27
CA GLU A 670 29.07 16.91 10.36
C GLU A 670 30.09 15.95 10.97
N ASN A 671 29.75 15.30 12.10
CA ASN A 671 30.64 14.34 12.77
C ASN A 671 30.93 13.13 11.85
N HIS A 672 29.94 12.54 11.23
CA HIS A 672 30.15 11.40 10.33
C HIS A 672 30.86 11.77 9.03
N THR A 673 30.68 13.00 8.53
CA THR A 673 31.46 13.53 7.41
C THR A 673 32.94 13.72 7.85
N ALA A 674 33.22 14.28 9.02
CA ALA A 674 34.56 14.41 9.58
C ALA A 674 35.24 13.04 9.75
N LEU A 675 34.51 12.00 10.17
CA LEU A 675 35.01 10.60 10.23
C LEU A 675 35.51 10.12 8.85
N VAL A 676 34.73 10.35 7.78
CA VAL A 676 35.13 9.96 6.42
C VAL A 676 36.34 10.78 5.94
N VAL A 677 36.31 12.08 6.14
CA VAL A 677 37.39 12.99 5.73
C VAL A 677 38.71 12.65 6.45
N SER A 678 38.65 12.42 7.76
CA SER A 678 39.81 11.98 8.54
C SER A 678 40.36 10.64 8.06
N ALA A 679 39.48 9.67 7.80
CA ALA A 679 39.88 8.35 7.28
C ALA A 679 40.49 8.44 5.88
N ALA A 680 40.02 9.36 5.02
CA ALA A 680 40.56 9.61 3.70
C ALA A 680 42.00 10.24 3.80
N HIS A 681 42.19 11.21 4.71
CA HIS A 681 43.52 11.76 4.94
C HIS A 681 44.50 10.72 5.50
N LEU A 682 44.04 9.83 6.37
CA LEU A 682 44.88 8.71 6.83
C LEU A 682 45.28 7.78 5.66
N ALA A 683 44.34 7.49 4.75
CA ALA A 683 44.62 6.67 3.56
C ALA A 683 45.63 7.32 2.61
N GLU A 684 45.68 8.66 2.56
CA GLU A 684 46.63 9.44 1.79
C GLU A 684 47.95 9.72 2.53
N GLY A 685 48.11 9.18 3.75
CA GLY A 685 49.35 9.37 4.55
C GLY A 685 49.48 10.75 5.16
N ARG A 686 48.38 11.46 5.45
CA ARG A 686 48.36 12.81 6.07
C ARG A 686 47.73 12.77 7.48
N PRO A 687 48.41 12.12 8.47
CA PRO A 687 47.81 11.89 9.79
C PRO A 687 47.55 13.17 10.58
N GLU A 688 48.42 14.20 10.46
CA GLU A 688 48.22 15.48 11.19
C GLU A 688 46.98 16.23 10.70
N THR A 689 46.69 16.15 9.40
CA THR A 689 45.46 16.71 8.85
C THR A 689 44.24 15.92 9.33
N ALA A 690 44.35 14.61 9.43
CA ALA A 690 43.30 13.73 9.93
C ALA A 690 42.97 14.02 11.42
N VAL A 691 43.95 14.36 12.24
CA VAL A 691 43.77 14.81 13.64
C VAL A 691 43.00 16.11 13.66
N LYS A 692 43.47 17.13 12.91
CA LYS A 692 42.85 18.47 12.85
C LYS A 692 41.36 18.42 12.52
N VAL A 693 40.98 17.60 11.55
CA VAL A 693 39.57 17.45 11.11
C VAL A 693 38.66 17.00 12.25
N LEU A 694 39.18 16.27 13.23
CA LEU A 694 38.40 15.71 14.33
C LEU A 694 38.51 16.53 15.65
N GLU A 695 39.32 17.57 15.71
CA GLU A 695 39.54 18.38 16.96
C GLU A 695 38.19 18.88 17.54
N ASP A 696 37.31 19.42 16.70
CA ASP A 696 35.99 19.93 17.13
C ASP A 696 34.93 18.83 17.37
N ALA A 697 35.21 17.61 16.92
CA ALA A 697 34.25 16.48 17.01
C ALA A 697 34.55 15.55 18.21
N VAL A 698 35.77 15.67 18.83
CA VAL A 698 36.17 14.85 19.97
C VAL A 698 35.25 15.13 21.17
N GLY A 699 34.79 14.07 21.84
CA GLY A 699 33.90 14.16 23.00
C GLY A 699 32.42 14.34 22.70
N ARG A 700 32.04 14.65 21.46
CA ARG A 700 30.64 14.72 21.04
C ARG A 700 30.04 13.34 20.80
N GLU A 701 30.78 12.47 20.11
CA GLU A 701 30.39 11.08 19.84
C GLU A 701 31.57 10.12 20.07
N ALA A 702 31.27 8.96 20.63
CA ALA A 702 32.32 7.95 20.91
C ALA A 702 33.06 7.49 19.62
N ALA A 703 32.38 7.48 18.46
CA ALA A 703 32.99 7.15 17.18
C ALA A 703 34.06 8.16 16.76
N CYS A 704 33.82 9.46 16.98
CA CYS A 704 34.78 10.54 16.69
C CYS A 704 36.00 10.45 17.59
N THR A 705 35.81 10.18 18.89
CA THR A 705 36.92 9.99 19.86
C THR A 705 37.77 8.78 19.45
N VAL A 706 37.20 7.68 19.03
CA VAL A 706 37.93 6.50 18.53
C VAL A 706 38.68 6.82 17.24
N ALA A 707 38.10 7.57 16.32
CA ALA A 707 38.74 7.97 15.08
C ALA A 707 39.93 8.95 15.34
N ALA A 708 39.77 9.90 16.26
CA ALA A 708 40.83 10.80 16.69
C ALA A 708 41.98 10.01 17.33
N ALA A 709 41.71 9.09 18.23
CA ALA A 709 42.71 8.20 18.79
C ALA A 709 43.48 7.42 17.70
N ARG A 710 42.80 6.96 16.67
CA ARG A 710 43.41 6.30 15.50
C ARG A 710 44.28 7.27 14.69
N ALA A 711 43.86 8.50 14.51
CA ALA A 711 44.63 9.53 13.81
C ALA A 711 45.91 9.90 14.59
N HIS A 712 45.85 10.10 15.92
CA HIS A 712 47.03 10.31 16.79
C HIS A 712 47.97 9.12 16.72
N LEU A 713 47.46 7.91 16.77
CA LEU A 713 48.25 6.70 16.63
C LEU A 713 48.99 6.65 15.27
N ALA A 714 48.33 7.07 14.17
CA ALA A 714 48.95 7.14 12.85
C ALA A 714 49.99 8.28 12.76
N ALA A 715 49.80 9.36 13.47
CA ALA A 715 50.79 10.47 13.65
C ALA A 715 51.98 10.08 14.51
N GLY A 716 51.96 8.90 15.13
CA GLY A 716 53.08 8.41 15.95
C GLY A 716 52.94 8.69 17.43
N ASP A 717 51.78 9.10 17.90
CA ASP A 717 51.50 9.42 19.31
C ASP A 717 50.55 8.38 19.94
N PRO A 718 51.08 7.25 20.46
CA PRO A 718 50.27 6.21 21.10
C PRO A 718 49.74 6.63 22.48
N ASP A 719 50.36 7.61 23.13
CA ASP A 719 49.98 8.07 24.47
C ASP A 719 48.72 8.92 24.38
N ALA A 720 48.68 9.90 23.50
CA ALA A 720 47.48 10.68 23.23
C ALA A 720 46.31 9.78 22.75
N ALA A 721 46.61 8.76 21.96
CA ALA A 721 45.58 7.78 21.53
C ALA A 721 44.97 7.00 22.71
N LEU A 722 45.82 6.59 23.70
CA LEU A 722 45.33 5.88 24.90
C LEU A 722 44.54 6.81 25.82
N ASP A 723 44.99 8.03 26.01
CA ASP A 723 44.30 9.03 26.83
C ASP A 723 42.88 9.30 26.28
N LEU A 724 42.73 9.47 24.98
CA LEU A 724 41.40 9.62 24.33
C LEU A 724 40.51 8.39 24.55
N LEU A 725 41.09 7.18 24.44
CA LEU A 725 40.33 5.94 24.62
C LEU A 725 39.92 5.67 26.07
N ASP A 726 40.65 6.23 27.05
CA ASP A 726 40.33 6.12 28.49
C ASP A 726 39.15 7.00 28.92
N HIS A 727 38.88 8.05 28.14
CA HIS A 727 37.75 8.96 28.35
C HIS A 727 36.45 8.52 27.61
N LEU A 728 36.47 7.35 26.98
CA LEU A 728 35.25 6.84 26.32
C LEU A 728 34.14 6.46 27.33
N PRO A 729 32.87 6.67 27.02
CA PRO A 729 31.73 6.17 27.81
C PRO A 729 31.88 4.67 28.11
N ALA A 730 31.19 4.18 29.14
CA ALA A 730 31.16 2.76 29.48
C ALA A 730 30.71 1.91 28.26
N GLU A 731 31.22 0.68 28.15
CA GLU A 731 30.94 -0.22 27.00
C GLU A 731 29.45 -0.50 26.78
N GLU A 732 28.69 -0.52 27.87
CA GLU A 732 27.23 -0.72 27.84
C GLU A 732 26.49 0.37 27.04
N HIS A 733 27.06 1.56 26.92
CA HIS A 733 26.49 2.71 26.20
C HIS A 733 27.08 2.87 24.79
N ARG A 734 27.96 1.96 24.36
CA ARG A 734 28.60 2.00 23.04
C ARG A 734 28.16 0.82 22.19
N GLY A 735 27.80 1.08 20.94
CA GLY A 735 27.50 0.00 20.01
C GLY A 735 28.71 -0.89 19.69
N PRO A 736 28.49 -2.16 19.33
CA PRO A 736 29.55 -3.13 19.03
C PRO A 736 30.56 -2.64 17.98
N ALA A 737 30.09 -1.92 16.94
CA ALA A 737 30.99 -1.42 15.89
C ALA A 737 32.00 -0.40 16.41
N VAL A 738 31.59 0.48 17.32
CA VAL A 738 32.47 1.45 17.99
C VAL A 738 33.40 0.73 18.95
N THR A 739 32.88 -0.26 19.69
CA THR A 739 33.68 -1.08 20.64
C THR A 739 34.78 -1.84 19.93
N VAL A 740 34.49 -2.47 18.79
CA VAL A 740 35.48 -3.18 17.98
C VAL A 740 36.60 -2.25 17.52
N ARG A 741 36.27 -1.08 16.99
CA ARG A 741 37.27 -0.08 16.56
C ARG A 741 38.09 0.44 17.72
N ALA A 742 37.48 0.71 18.88
CA ALA A 742 38.19 1.13 20.10
C ALA A 742 39.16 0.06 20.57
N LEU A 743 38.75 -1.21 20.63
CA LEU A 743 39.59 -2.33 21.03
C LEU A 743 40.79 -2.52 20.08
N LEU A 744 40.55 -2.40 18.75
CA LEU A 744 41.64 -2.50 17.76
C LEU A 744 42.63 -1.34 17.87
N THR A 745 42.17 -0.10 18.00
CA THR A 745 43.02 1.08 18.17
C THR A 745 43.82 0.99 19.48
N ARG A 746 43.20 0.57 20.58
CA ARG A 746 43.86 0.33 21.86
C ARG A 746 44.89 -0.81 21.76
N ALA A 747 44.56 -1.89 21.07
CA ALA A 747 45.47 -3.01 20.86
C ALA A 747 46.74 -2.58 20.09
N GLU A 748 46.58 -1.75 19.07
CA GLU A 748 47.70 -1.20 18.30
C GLU A 748 48.54 -0.25 19.15
N ALA A 749 47.94 0.68 19.89
CA ALA A 749 48.65 1.62 20.75
C ALA A 749 49.49 0.90 21.84
N VAL A 750 48.87 -0.05 22.55
CA VAL A 750 49.56 -0.86 23.57
C VAL A 750 50.67 -1.73 22.95
N GLY A 751 50.39 -2.28 21.76
CA GLY A 751 51.39 -3.05 21.01
C GLY A 751 52.61 -2.23 20.58
N ARG A 752 52.43 -0.96 20.18
CA ARG A 752 53.54 -0.02 19.88
C ARG A 752 54.37 0.33 21.12
N ARG A 753 53.76 0.32 22.31
CA ARG A 753 54.43 0.47 23.59
C ARG A 753 55.15 -0.81 24.05
N GLY A 754 55.07 -1.91 23.29
CA GLY A 754 55.78 -3.16 23.56
C GLY A 754 55.00 -4.23 24.31
N ASP A 755 53.80 -3.96 24.85
CA ASP A 755 52.96 -4.95 25.52
C ASP A 755 52.16 -5.78 24.51
N ARG A 756 52.81 -6.75 23.92
CA ARG A 756 52.23 -7.67 22.94
C ARG A 756 51.15 -8.59 23.53
N THR A 757 51.24 -8.88 24.83
CA THR A 757 50.29 -9.79 25.51
C THR A 757 48.92 -9.13 25.63
N THR A 758 48.87 -7.91 26.17
CA THR A 758 47.64 -7.15 26.29
C THR A 758 47.07 -6.80 24.90
N ALA A 759 47.94 -6.38 23.94
CA ALA A 759 47.54 -6.14 22.56
C ALA A 759 46.83 -7.35 21.94
N ARG A 760 47.36 -8.55 22.12
CA ARG A 760 46.75 -9.77 21.61
C ARG A 760 45.42 -10.09 22.26
N ARG A 761 45.33 -9.95 23.60
CA ARG A 761 44.07 -10.15 24.34
C ARG A 761 42.99 -9.22 23.83
N LEU A 762 43.28 -7.92 23.63
CA LEU A 762 42.38 -6.91 23.10
C LEU A 762 41.94 -7.24 21.65
N ALA A 763 42.87 -7.60 20.79
CA ALA A 763 42.59 -7.99 19.42
C ALA A 763 41.68 -9.25 19.32
N THR A 764 41.93 -10.25 20.20
CA THR A 764 41.07 -11.45 20.28
C THR A 764 39.65 -11.11 20.74
N ARG A 765 39.53 -10.20 21.71
CA ARG A 765 38.22 -9.70 22.17
C ARG A 765 37.53 -8.96 21.04
N ALA A 766 38.21 -8.08 20.30
CA ALA A 766 37.65 -7.39 19.13
C ALA A 766 37.13 -8.36 18.07
N LEU A 767 37.87 -9.46 17.81
CA LEU A 767 37.44 -10.51 16.89
C LEU A 767 36.15 -11.22 17.36
N ALA A 768 36.04 -11.49 18.66
CA ALA A 768 34.85 -12.14 19.22
C ALA A 768 33.59 -11.26 19.06
N GLU A 769 33.69 -9.94 19.35
CA GLU A 769 32.61 -8.99 19.18
C GLU A 769 32.27 -8.78 17.70
N ALA A 770 33.28 -8.64 16.83
CA ALA A 770 33.07 -8.44 15.40
C ALA A 770 32.36 -9.62 14.71
N ARG A 771 32.62 -10.86 15.15
CA ARG A 771 31.93 -12.06 14.60
C ARG A 771 30.43 -12.00 14.79
N ARG A 772 29.96 -11.48 15.91
CA ARG A 772 28.51 -11.34 16.19
C ARG A 772 27.83 -10.36 15.24
N GLU A 773 28.55 -9.30 14.87
CA GLU A 773 28.06 -8.24 13.98
C GLU A 773 28.48 -8.42 12.50
N ARG A 774 29.27 -9.47 12.20
CA ARG A 774 29.85 -9.76 10.89
C ARG A 774 30.76 -8.65 10.34
N LEU A 775 31.38 -7.86 11.22
CA LEU A 775 32.27 -6.75 10.86
C LEU A 775 33.62 -7.26 10.32
N ARG A 776 34.00 -6.85 9.12
CA ARG A 776 35.26 -7.17 8.46
C ARG A 776 36.13 -5.93 8.24
N ARG A 777 35.48 -4.84 7.82
CA ARG A 777 36.16 -3.61 7.43
C ARG A 777 37.11 -3.06 8.51
N PRO A 778 36.76 -3.00 9.82
CA PRO A 778 37.69 -2.51 10.86
C PRO A 778 39.03 -3.27 10.88
N PHE A 779 39.06 -4.56 10.55
CA PHE A 779 40.27 -5.38 10.51
C PHE A 779 41.12 -5.13 9.25
N LEU A 780 40.48 -4.84 8.11
CA LEU A 780 41.18 -4.48 6.86
C LEU A 780 41.86 -3.12 6.97
N GLU A 781 41.26 -2.20 7.72
CA GLU A 781 41.77 -0.87 7.95
C GLU A 781 42.97 -0.80 8.92
N THR A 782 43.23 -1.81 9.78
CA THR A 782 44.29 -1.83 10.78
C THR A 782 45.68 -2.16 10.23
N GLY A 783 45.78 -2.59 8.98
CA GLY A 783 47.09 -2.89 8.34
C GLY A 783 47.71 -4.23 8.76
N PRO A 784 48.98 -4.49 8.30
CA PRO A 784 49.61 -5.80 8.44
C PRO A 784 50.04 -6.17 9.86
N TRP A 785 50.08 -5.21 10.79
CA TRP A 785 50.55 -5.47 12.16
C TRP A 785 49.66 -6.47 12.92
N LEU A 786 48.34 -6.37 12.71
CA LEU A 786 47.35 -7.23 13.36
C LEU A 786 47.53 -8.71 12.96
N ARG A 787 47.76 -8.95 11.67
CA ARG A 787 48.06 -10.29 11.15
C ARG A 787 49.32 -10.88 11.83
N ARG A 788 50.41 -10.07 11.92
CA ARG A 788 51.63 -10.50 12.60
C ARG A 788 51.43 -10.78 14.09
N LEU A 789 50.59 -9.97 14.78
CA LEU A 789 50.29 -10.14 16.20
C LEU A 789 49.49 -11.44 16.45
N LEU A 790 48.52 -11.75 15.59
CA LEU A 790 47.66 -12.95 15.75
C LEU A 790 48.39 -14.23 15.32
N CYS A 791 49.26 -14.21 14.28
CA CYS A 791 50.00 -15.38 13.79
C CYS A 791 51.20 -15.72 14.66
N ALA A 792 51.88 -14.74 15.29
CA ALA A 792 53.05 -14.99 16.17
C ALA A 792 52.72 -15.83 17.40
N GLY A 793 51.51 -16.11 17.75
CA GLY A 793 51.08 -16.94 18.87
C GLY A 793 50.69 -18.37 18.52
N ALA A 794 50.48 -18.66 17.25
CA ALA A 794 50.21 -20.06 16.83
C ALA A 794 51.45 -20.98 16.94
N SER A 795 52.62 -20.36 17.20
CA SER A 795 53.89 -21.11 17.30
C SER A 795 54.31 -21.48 18.73
N GLN A 796 53.47 -21.24 19.75
CA GLN A 796 53.85 -21.46 21.16
C GLN A 796 52.95 -22.44 21.96
N GLU A 797 52.09 -23.18 21.34
CA GLU A 797 51.50 -24.34 22.05
C GLU A 797 52.29 -25.61 21.72
N PRO A 798 52.75 -26.38 22.71
CA PRO A 798 53.42 -27.64 22.47
C PRO A 798 52.39 -28.68 22.05
N VAL A 799 52.43 -29.08 20.79
CA VAL A 799 51.66 -30.20 20.27
C VAL A 799 52.25 -31.47 20.80
N LEU A 800 51.59 -32.15 21.71
CA LEU A 800 51.80 -33.57 22.02
C LEU A 800 51.47 -34.43 20.79
N GLY A 801 52.52 -35.01 20.20
CA GLY A 801 52.61 -36.24 19.48
C GLY A 801 51.59 -36.69 18.45
N GLY A 802 51.93 -36.48 17.16
CA GLY A 802 51.38 -37.20 16.02
C GLY A 802 52.28 -37.01 14.79
N PRO A 803 52.47 -38.03 13.90
CA PRO A 803 53.61 -38.17 13.01
C PRO A 803 53.65 -37.14 11.86
N ALA A 804 54.85 -36.70 11.56
CA ALA A 804 55.28 -35.76 10.56
C ALA A 804 54.89 -36.14 9.12
N VAL A 805 54.23 -35.22 8.43
CA VAL A 805 54.21 -35.14 6.98
C VAL A 805 55.02 -33.90 6.57
N ARG A 806 56.09 -34.11 5.79
CA ARG A 806 57.01 -33.06 5.30
C ARG A 806 56.35 -32.17 4.26
N PRO A 807 56.57 -30.85 4.28
CA PRO A 807 56.17 -29.98 3.19
C PRO A 807 57.31 -29.85 2.17
N ASP A 808 57.04 -30.14 0.92
CA ASP A 808 57.92 -29.79 -0.19
C ASP A 808 57.68 -28.31 -0.59
N ALA A 809 58.74 -27.53 -0.47
CA ALA A 809 58.78 -26.13 -0.86
C ALA A 809 59.09 -26.00 -2.35
N ARG A 810 58.24 -25.36 -3.11
CA ARG A 810 58.64 -24.58 -4.30
C ARG A 810 57.74 -23.35 -4.47
N LEU A 811 58.29 -22.20 -4.11
CA LEU A 811 57.81 -20.86 -4.50
C LEU A 811 57.80 -20.72 -6.05
N ARG A 812 56.65 -20.44 -6.59
CA ARG A 812 56.55 -19.77 -7.89
C ARG A 812 55.46 -18.67 -7.80
N THR A 813 55.87 -17.47 -8.12
CA THR A 813 55.05 -16.27 -8.29
C THR A 813 53.90 -16.50 -9.25
N PRO A 814 52.66 -16.06 -8.94
CA PRO A 814 51.55 -16.14 -9.89
C PRO A 814 51.48 -14.90 -10.80
N PRO A 815 51.11 -15.05 -12.07
CA PRO A 815 50.70 -13.94 -12.93
C PRO A 815 49.30 -13.45 -12.59
N ARG A 816 49.10 -12.20 -12.80
CA ARG A 816 47.81 -11.47 -12.69
C ARG A 816 46.78 -12.10 -13.59
N THR A 817 45.53 -11.96 -13.14
CA THR A 817 44.22 -12.28 -13.71
C THR A 817 43.72 -13.73 -13.51
N ALA A 818 42.91 -13.88 -12.47
CA ALA A 818 41.88 -14.91 -12.47
C ALA A 818 40.64 -14.35 -11.75
N ARG A 819 39.54 -14.38 -12.44
CA ARG A 819 38.16 -14.19 -11.91
C ARG A 819 37.91 -15.16 -10.74
N PRO A 820 37.02 -14.82 -9.80
CA PRO A 820 36.65 -15.76 -8.74
C PRO A 820 36.08 -17.04 -9.36
N THR A 821 36.66 -18.15 -9.04
CA THR A 821 36.20 -19.49 -9.40
C THR A 821 34.78 -19.66 -8.83
N ALA A 822 33.83 -19.80 -9.73
CA ALA A 822 32.52 -20.33 -9.38
C ALA A 822 32.69 -21.63 -8.64
N LEU A 823 32.01 -21.76 -7.49
CA LEU A 823 31.80 -23.05 -6.85
C LEU A 823 31.31 -24.02 -7.93
N VAL A 824 32.00 -25.16 -8.09
CA VAL A 824 31.60 -26.22 -9.02
C VAL A 824 30.20 -26.65 -8.58
N VAL A 825 29.18 -26.18 -9.25
CA VAL A 825 27.82 -26.67 -9.12
C VAL A 825 27.80 -27.99 -9.89
N GLU A 826 27.59 -29.10 -9.21
CA GLU A 826 27.32 -30.37 -9.87
C GLU A 826 26.17 -30.19 -10.84
N GLU A 827 26.30 -30.59 -12.10
CA GLU A 827 25.23 -30.44 -13.09
C GLU A 827 23.94 -31.14 -12.61
N LEU A 828 22.84 -30.40 -12.76
CA LEU A 828 21.51 -30.95 -12.46
C LEU A 828 21.15 -31.99 -13.52
N SER A 829 20.67 -33.15 -13.10
CA SER A 829 20.09 -34.11 -14.01
C SER A 829 18.84 -33.57 -14.70
N GLY A 830 18.44 -34.11 -15.83
CA GLY A 830 17.23 -33.72 -16.53
C GLY A 830 15.99 -33.75 -15.62
N ARG A 831 15.85 -34.79 -14.80
CA ARG A 831 14.74 -34.92 -13.83
C ARG A 831 14.78 -33.89 -12.69
N GLU A 832 15.96 -33.54 -12.21
CA GLU A 832 16.10 -32.50 -11.20
C GLU A 832 15.76 -31.11 -11.78
N ARG A 833 16.08 -30.88 -13.04
CA ARG A 833 15.73 -29.65 -13.76
C ARG A 833 14.22 -29.57 -14.00
N ASP A 834 13.58 -30.67 -14.41
CA ASP A 834 12.13 -30.76 -14.59
C ASP A 834 11.37 -30.45 -13.29
N VAL A 835 11.84 -31.00 -12.16
CA VAL A 835 11.25 -30.74 -10.84
C VAL A 835 11.47 -29.28 -10.41
N LEU A 836 12.67 -28.70 -10.65
CA LEU A 836 12.97 -27.30 -10.33
C LEU A 836 12.15 -26.31 -11.16
N GLN A 837 11.89 -26.64 -12.42
CA GLN A 837 11.08 -25.79 -13.31
C GLN A 837 9.63 -25.70 -12.82
N ARG A 838 9.04 -26.82 -12.36
CA ARG A 838 7.70 -26.83 -11.77
C ARG A 838 7.69 -26.21 -10.38
N LEU A 839 8.78 -26.35 -9.65
CA LEU A 839 8.96 -25.67 -8.38
C LEU A 839 8.94 -24.14 -8.55
N ALA A 840 9.52 -23.64 -9.65
CA ALA A 840 9.52 -22.22 -10.01
C ALA A 840 8.14 -21.72 -10.48
N GLN A 841 7.27 -22.62 -10.92
CA GLN A 841 5.85 -22.36 -11.23
C GLN A 841 4.95 -22.47 -10.00
N MET A 842 5.53 -22.52 -8.80
CA MET A 842 4.83 -22.54 -7.50
C MET A 842 4.05 -23.83 -7.21
N MET A 843 4.20 -24.90 -8.00
CA MET A 843 3.50 -26.17 -7.80
C MET A 843 3.91 -26.85 -6.49
N SER A 844 2.96 -27.43 -5.76
CA SER A 844 3.22 -28.25 -4.58
C SER A 844 3.95 -29.56 -4.94
N THR A 845 4.50 -30.25 -3.95
CA THR A 845 5.21 -31.52 -4.18
C THR A 845 4.28 -32.59 -4.75
N GLU A 846 3.01 -32.55 -4.36
CA GLU A 846 1.94 -33.45 -4.83
C GLU A 846 1.56 -33.14 -6.28
N GLU A 847 1.44 -31.85 -6.64
CA GLU A 847 1.16 -31.41 -8.01
C GLU A 847 2.31 -31.72 -8.97
N ILE A 848 3.58 -31.53 -8.52
CA ILE A 848 4.78 -31.90 -9.30
C ILE A 848 4.80 -33.43 -9.52
N ALA A 849 4.42 -34.20 -8.51
CA ALA A 849 4.37 -35.66 -8.62
C ALA A 849 3.31 -36.13 -9.63
N ALA A 850 2.13 -35.50 -9.62
CA ALA A 850 1.07 -35.76 -10.56
C ALA A 850 1.45 -35.36 -12.01
N ASP A 851 2.05 -34.18 -12.18
CA ASP A 851 2.43 -33.64 -13.49
C ASP A 851 3.60 -34.44 -14.15
N LEU A 852 4.54 -34.93 -13.34
CA LEU A 852 5.67 -35.74 -13.81
C LEU A 852 5.40 -37.26 -13.81
N PHE A 853 4.19 -37.72 -13.42
CA PHE A 853 3.78 -39.12 -13.31
C PHE A 853 4.72 -39.96 -12.44
N VAL A 854 5.15 -39.39 -11.29
CA VAL A 854 6.03 -40.04 -10.32
C VAL A 854 5.45 -40.01 -8.91
N SER A 855 6.03 -40.78 -7.97
CA SER A 855 5.61 -40.71 -6.57
C SER A 855 6.05 -39.41 -5.88
N VAL A 856 5.29 -38.93 -4.88
CA VAL A 856 5.66 -37.77 -4.04
C VAL A 856 7.04 -37.98 -3.38
N ASN A 857 7.38 -39.21 -2.99
CA ASN A 857 8.70 -39.55 -2.43
C ASN A 857 9.81 -39.40 -3.46
N THR A 858 9.56 -39.72 -4.73
CA THR A 858 10.50 -39.53 -5.84
C THR A 858 10.76 -38.00 -6.05
N VAL A 859 9.74 -37.17 -6.03
CA VAL A 859 9.90 -35.71 -6.12
C VAL A 859 10.71 -35.19 -4.94
N LYS A 860 10.40 -35.60 -3.71
CA LYS A 860 11.17 -35.21 -2.51
C LYS A 860 12.64 -35.59 -2.63
N THR A 861 12.97 -36.75 -3.20
CA THR A 861 14.33 -37.21 -3.43
C THR A 861 15.05 -36.33 -4.44
N HIS A 862 14.40 -35.99 -5.56
CA HIS A 862 14.98 -35.09 -6.57
C HIS A 862 15.16 -33.67 -6.03
N LEU A 863 14.24 -33.18 -5.22
CA LEU A 863 14.37 -31.88 -4.56
C LEU A 863 15.54 -31.86 -3.59
N LYS A 864 15.69 -32.88 -2.76
CA LYS A 864 16.82 -32.99 -1.82
C LYS A 864 18.17 -33.02 -2.56
N SER A 865 18.24 -33.72 -3.67
CA SER A 865 19.43 -33.79 -4.51
C SER A 865 19.72 -32.46 -5.21
N ALA A 866 18.69 -31.82 -5.78
CA ALA A 866 18.79 -30.49 -6.42
C ALA A 866 19.22 -29.41 -5.40
N TYR A 867 18.67 -29.42 -4.19
CA TYR A 867 19.07 -28.48 -3.14
C TYR A 867 20.53 -28.66 -2.72
N ARG A 868 20.98 -29.89 -2.59
CA ARG A 868 22.39 -30.19 -2.30
C ARG A 868 23.32 -29.67 -3.40
N LYS A 869 22.96 -29.87 -4.67
CA LYS A 869 23.75 -29.45 -5.84
C LYS A 869 23.78 -27.93 -6.01
N LEU A 870 22.69 -27.24 -5.66
CA LEU A 870 22.58 -25.79 -5.68
C LEU A 870 23.17 -25.12 -4.42
N GLY A 871 23.52 -25.90 -3.39
CA GLY A 871 24.06 -25.40 -2.12
C GLY A 871 23.03 -24.64 -1.28
N VAL A 872 21.74 -25.01 -1.36
CA VAL A 872 20.63 -24.36 -0.68
C VAL A 872 19.81 -25.32 0.15
N ASN A 873 19.09 -24.82 1.15
CA ASN A 873 18.30 -25.63 2.08
C ASN A 873 16.79 -25.30 2.07
N ARG A 874 16.37 -24.27 1.32
CA ARG A 874 14.99 -23.81 1.28
C ARG A 874 14.49 -23.73 -0.15
N ARG A 875 13.16 -23.93 -0.30
CA ARG A 875 12.47 -23.93 -1.59
C ARG A 875 12.67 -22.62 -2.38
N GLY A 876 12.48 -21.46 -1.72
CA GLY A 876 12.65 -20.15 -2.33
C GLY A 876 14.08 -19.90 -2.81
N ASP A 877 15.08 -20.30 -1.98
CA ASP A 877 16.49 -20.14 -2.31
C ASP A 877 16.89 -21.00 -3.52
N ALA A 878 16.28 -22.18 -3.68
CA ALA A 878 16.54 -23.08 -4.81
C ALA A 878 16.07 -22.46 -6.14
N VAL A 879 14.88 -21.86 -6.16
CA VAL A 879 14.35 -21.18 -7.34
C VAL A 879 15.18 -19.93 -7.67
N HIS A 880 15.52 -19.14 -6.66
CA HIS A 880 16.35 -17.94 -6.82
C HIS A 880 17.75 -18.32 -7.38
N ARG A 881 18.39 -19.30 -6.78
CA ARG A 881 19.71 -19.78 -7.18
C ARG A 881 19.72 -20.40 -8.59
N ALA A 882 18.65 -21.11 -8.96
CA ALA A 882 18.51 -21.68 -10.30
C ALA A 882 18.33 -20.58 -11.38
N ARG A 883 17.64 -19.48 -11.06
CA ARG A 883 17.54 -18.30 -11.94
C ARG A 883 18.86 -17.55 -12.08
N GLU A 884 19.59 -17.34 -10.98
CA GLU A 884 20.93 -16.74 -11.02
C GLU A 884 21.90 -17.53 -11.93
N LEU A 885 21.81 -18.86 -11.88
CA LEU A 885 22.63 -19.75 -12.66
C LEU A 885 22.11 -20.00 -14.08
N ARG A 886 20.99 -19.35 -14.49
CA ARG A 886 20.31 -19.53 -15.78
C ARG A 886 19.95 -20.98 -16.08
N LEU A 887 19.54 -21.72 -15.07
CA LEU A 887 19.09 -23.11 -15.17
C LEU A 887 17.56 -23.25 -15.34
N LEU A 888 16.85 -22.13 -15.16
CA LEU A 888 15.40 -21.96 -15.32
C LEU A 888 15.10 -20.86 -16.36
#